data_959493b1031ad10c69b513fcfb526891
#
_entry.id   959493b1031ad10c69b513fcfb526891
#
_cell.length_a   1.000
_cell.length_b   1.000
_cell.length_c   1.000
_cell.angle_alpha   90.00
_cell.angle_beta   90.00
_cell.angle_gamma   90.00
#
_symmetry.space_group_name_H-M   'P 1'
#
loop_
_entity.id
_entity.type
_entity.pdbx_description
1 polymer ?
#
loop_
_entity_poly.entity_id
_entity_poly.type
_entity_poly.pdbx_seq_one_letter_code
_entity_poly.pdbx_strand_id
1 'polypeptide(L)'
;MEQHGRHEQAPSPRERRRRQNTGRNPLGTIWFVLRTLILIGILAGGMIAGIFMYFVKTTLAPTLDINADDYTMNLSSVIVYQNQSTGNWDELQMIYGDENRIWVDYDQIPEAMWQAAVSIEDERFFTHHGVDWKRTAGAAANLFLHTSSTYGGSTITQQLLKNMTHDNDGTVNRKVREIFRALEFEKKYSKEEILELYLNTIYLGQTCYGVQTAAKFYFGKDVSELSPAECASIIAITNNPSLYGPMSTVTITDSNGQKRTAREMNKNRQKNILNKMLEQGYLTEQEYEQAVNEELHFTDGSVSAQELVAADNAEKNSGASATGINSYFVDQVIMDVSADLAKQYGISPKEARIKLYNGGYTIYTTIDPHIQELAESVYEDRSNLNVTSPSGQELQSGITIVEPSTGNVVAMVGKVGVKDRNLGWNYATGTRQCGSAIKPVTVYAPALDAGVITMASTFDDYPVRLLNDRPWPKNSPSGYRGWTTLSTGVANSINTVAVQVVEKLGVANSFTFATEQMNLDLVADDINTASMGLGGLTNGVSTEEMAAAYAVFANGGVYNSPRLYTQVEDADGNVILNNETDTHVAVKETTAHFMNQLLQGVMNGGTASRYRLSGMTCAGKTGTTSENYDRYFVGYTPYYSAAVWCGYDKNERISYSGNPAAAMWNKVMQKIADEQENKSFDVPSGGMVSVNVCADSGLLATSACEADLRGSRVRSVTVAAGTAPTESCTLHKIYDYCTEGKCLATEFCPPDTVQQVALLDYTRVDYGPNIVAGDSAYLASAFETVLEDGTVQKPPCTIHTDGSFLPLPGGEGGETVPDIPTEPTVDPDEPVIDPNDGYGGSGSGGNTGGTTVPETPPTPPEPETPSTGNSTDDWLNSVWDTGA
;
A
#
# COMPACT_ATOMS: atom_id res chain seq x y z
N MET A 1 -22.55 -34.99 -82.44
CA MET A 1 -23.59 -34.77 -83.47
C MET A 1 -23.80 -33.29 -83.43
N GLU A 2 -23.15 -32.68 -84.34
CA GLU A 2 -23.67 -32.06 -85.63
C GLU A 2 -24.29 -30.71 -85.28
N GLN A 3 -23.70 -29.65 -85.58
CA GLN A 3 -23.24 -29.11 -86.92
C GLN A 3 -24.09 -27.88 -87.31
N HIS A 4 -23.37 -26.84 -87.68
CA HIS A 4 -23.55 -25.90 -88.74
C HIS A 4 -24.53 -24.75 -88.51
N GLY A 5 -24.26 -23.48 -88.84
CA GLY A 5 -23.19 -22.90 -89.66
C GLY A 5 -23.56 -21.48 -90.06
N ARG A 6 -22.53 -20.65 -90.21
CA ARG A 6 -22.29 -19.54 -91.10
C ARG A 6 -23.47 -18.76 -91.78
N HIS A 7 -23.44 -17.43 -91.74
CA HIS A 7 -22.93 -16.55 -92.78
C HIS A 7 -23.07 -15.06 -92.31
N GLU A 8 -22.02 -14.38 -92.33
CA GLU A 8 -21.51 -13.17 -92.96
C GLU A 8 -22.56 -12.36 -93.70
N GLN A 9 -22.66 -11.04 -93.47
CA GLN A 9 -22.31 -9.96 -94.41
C GLN A 9 -22.51 -8.59 -93.74
N ALA A 10 -21.49 -7.74 -93.83
CA ALA A 10 -21.53 -6.28 -93.80
C ALA A 10 -21.75 -5.70 -95.15
N PRO A 11 -21.84 -4.37 -95.48
CA PRO A 11 -21.66 -3.18 -94.66
C PRO A 11 -22.64 -1.99 -94.94
N SER A 12 -22.60 -0.97 -94.19
CA SER A 12 -22.72 0.49 -94.14
C SER A 12 -23.88 1.16 -94.89
N PRO A 13 -24.30 2.47 -94.66
CA PRO A 13 -23.39 3.59 -94.46
C PRO A 13 -23.85 4.64 -93.40
N ARG A 14 -22.88 5.46 -93.12
CA ARG A 14 -22.89 6.71 -92.31
C ARG A 14 -24.18 7.53 -92.45
N GLU A 15 -24.83 7.85 -91.29
CA GLU A 15 -25.55 9.07 -90.99
C GLU A 15 -25.02 9.83 -89.85
N ARG A 16 -24.45 11.01 -90.09
CA ARG A 16 -24.10 12.04 -89.14
C ARG A 16 -25.39 12.56 -88.51
N ARG A 17 -25.67 12.17 -87.24
CA ARG A 17 -26.58 12.91 -86.35
C ARG A 17 -25.84 13.97 -85.59
N ARG A 18 -26.14 15.22 -85.85
CA ARG A 18 -25.81 16.44 -85.10
C ARG A 18 -26.08 16.24 -83.66
N ARG A 19 -25.02 16.40 -82.83
CA ARG A 19 -25.15 16.65 -81.35
C ARG A 19 -25.86 17.98 -81.19
N GLN A 20 -27.12 17.97 -80.84
CA GLN A 20 -27.75 19.12 -80.16
C GLN A 20 -27.15 19.33 -78.85
N ASN A 21 -26.50 20.45 -78.72
CA ASN A 21 -25.95 20.97 -77.43
C ASN A 21 -27.16 21.43 -76.59
N THR A 22 -27.75 20.54 -75.80
CA THR A 22 -28.73 20.96 -74.78
C THR A 22 -28.03 21.71 -73.68
N GLY A 23 -28.15 23.05 -73.70
CA GLY A 23 -27.64 23.88 -72.61
C GLY A 23 -28.03 23.32 -71.21
N ARG A 24 -27.04 22.92 -70.47
CA ARG A 24 -27.24 22.58 -69.03
C ARG A 24 -27.78 23.80 -68.34
N ASN A 25 -28.99 23.68 -67.86
CA ASN A 25 -29.67 24.71 -67.06
C ASN A 25 -28.94 24.87 -65.77
N PRO A 26 -28.15 25.93 -65.51
CA PRO A 26 -27.27 26.04 -64.34
C PRO A 26 -28.05 25.95 -63.03
N LEU A 27 -29.30 26.41 -63.01
CA LEU A 27 -30.22 26.32 -61.90
C LEU A 27 -30.61 24.85 -61.57
N GLY A 28 -30.76 23.98 -62.58
CA GLY A 28 -31.07 22.55 -62.39
C GLY A 28 -29.87 21.79 -61.75
N THR A 29 -28.67 22.19 -62.16
CA THR A 29 -27.45 21.59 -61.61
C THR A 29 -27.23 22.03 -60.13
N ILE A 30 -27.43 23.33 -59.84
CA ILE A 30 -27.36 23.84 -58.45
C ILE A 30 -28.41 23.15 -57.56
N TRP A 31 -29.63 23.00 -58.03
CA TRP A 31 -30.72 22.35 -57.33
C TRP A 31 -30.45 20.87 -57.08
N PHE A 32 -29.85 20.15 -58.03
CA PHE A 32 -29.42 18.76 -57.88
C PHE A 32 -28.31 18.64 -56.82
N VAL A 33 -27.29 19.52 -56.86
CA VAL A 33 -26.20 19.52 -55.87
C VAL A 33 -26.76 19.82 -54.48
N LEU A 34 -27.63 20.81 -54.33
CA LEU A 34 -28.25 21.18 -53.05
C LEU A 34 -29.08 20.02 -52.47
N ARG A 35 -29.89 19.35 -53.28
CA ARG A 35 -30.68 18.17 -52.92
C ARG A 35 -29.76 17.00 -52.49
N THR A 36 -28.65 16.79 -53.21
CA THR A 36 -27.69 15.74 -52.89
C THR A 36 -26.99 16.02 -51.57
N LEU A 37 -26.58 17.28 -51.29
CA LEU A 37 -25.99 17.69 -50.03
C LEU A 37 -26.99 17.55 -48.87
N ILE A 38 -28.26 17.89 -49.07
CA ILE A 38 -29.30 17.68 -48.08
C ILE A 38 -29.50 16.19 -47.77
N LEU A 39 -29.52 15.34 -48.82
CA LEU A 39 -29.64 13.90 -48.67
C LEU A 39 -28.42 13.29 -47.93
N ILE A 40 -27.22 13.73 -48.28
CA ILE A 40 -26.00 13.33 -47.55
C ILE A 40 -26.07 13.79 -46.07
N GLY A 41 -26.55 15.03 -45.84
CA GLY A 41 -26.75 15.56 -44.49
C GLY A 41 -27.76 14.73 -43.68
N ILE A 42 -28.86 14.32 -44.31
CA ILE A 42 -29.89 13.47 -43.64
C ILE A 42 -29.34 12.05 -43.36
N LEU A 43 -28.60 11.46 -44.29
CA LEU A 43 -28.00 10.14 -44.11
C LEU A 43 -26.89 10.16 -43.03
N ALA A 44 -26.03 11.18 -43.08
CA ALA A 44 -25.00 11.37 -42.03
C ALA A 44 -25.62 11.65 -40.68
N GLY A 45 -26.64 12.48 -40.59
CA GLY A 45 -27.41 12.74 -39.40
C GLY A 45 -28.10 11.49 -38.87
N GLY A 46 -28.69 10.66 -39.73
CA GLY A 46 -29.30 9.38 -39.39
C GLY A 46 -28.27 8.36 -38.84
N MET A 47 -27.08 8.33 -39.45
CA MET A 47 -25.99 7.46 -38.97
C MET A 47 -25.47 7.92 -37.59
N ILE A 48 -25.25 9.21 -37.44
CA ILE A 48 -24.83 9.79 -36.14
C ILE A 48 -25.90 9.53 -35.08
N ALA A 49 -27.16 9.72 -35.40
CA ALA A 49 -28.26 9.44 -34.50
C ALA A 49 -28.35 7.94 -34.13
N GLY A 50 -28.09 7.04 -35.07
CA GLY A 50 -28.04 5.59 -34.83
C GLY A 50 -26.90 5.18 -33.90
N ILE A 51 -25.69 5.72 -34.14
CA ILE A 51 -24.52 5.48 -33.29
C ILE A 51 -24.78 6.03 -31.88
N PHE A 52 -25.36 7.23 -31.81
CA PHE A 52 -25.71 7.85 -30.52
C PHE A 52 -26.77 7.04 -29.75
N MET A 53 -27.82 6.55 -30.46
CA MET A 53 -28.84 5.71 -29.87
C MET A 53 -28.27 4.36 -29.37
N TYR A 54 -27.35 3.79 -30.12
CA TYR A 54 -26.60 2.58 -29.70
C TYR A 54 -25.78 2.84 -28.45
N PHE A 55 -25.03 3.93 -28.42
CA PHE A 55 -24.26 4.38 -27.26
C PHE A 55 -25.14 4.59 -26.02
N VAL A 56 -26.30 5.28 -26.19
CA VAL A 56 -27.25 5.47 -25.09
C VAL A 56 -27.75 4.12 -24.56
N LYS A 57 -28.12 3.20 -25.45
CA LYS A 57 -28.69 1.91 -25.05
C LYS A 57 -27.68 0.98 -24.40
N THR A 58 -26.43 0.96 -24.85
CA THR A 58 -25.43 -0.02 -24.39
C THR A 58 -24.54 0.51 -23.26
N THR A 59 -24.27 1.82 -23.23
CA THR A 59 -23.31 2.42 -22.29
C THR A 59 -23.98 3.29 -21.24
N LEU A 60 -25.02 4.04 -21.61
CA LEU A 60 -25.68 4.95 -20.68
C LEU A 60 -26.84 4.29 -19.93
N ALA A 61 -27.68 3.50 -20.58
CA ALA A 61 -28.91 2.96 -19.97
C ALA A 61 -28.68 2.23 -18.62
N PRO A 62 -27.60 1.43 -18.45
CA PRO A 62 -27.34 0.79 -17.18
C PRO A 62 -26.98 1.76 -16.03
N THR A 63 -26.56 2.99 -16.36
CA THR A 63 -26.10 4.00 -15.40
C THR A 63 -27.11 5.12 -15.15
N LEU A 64 -28.29 5.04 -15.77
CA LEU A 64 -29.29 6.12 -15.70
C LEU A 64 -30.23 5.97 -14.50
N ASP A 65 -30.37 4.77 -13.97
CA ASP A 65 -31.28 4.49 -12.88
C ASP A 65 -30.66 4.92 -11.55
N ILE A 66 -31.13 6.04 -11.02
CA ILE A 66 -30.77 6.56 -9.72
C ILE A 66 -32.02 6.45 -8.85
N ASN A 67 -31.92 5.73 -7.74
CA ASN A 67 -32.96 5.65 -6.75
C ASN A 67 -32.69 6.72 -5.67
N ALA A 68 -33.68 7.61 -5.44
CA ALA A 68 -33.60 8.61 -4.37
C ALA A 68 -33.52 7.95 -2.99
N ASP A 69 -34.17 6.80 -2.80
CA ASP A 69 -34.18 6.09 -1.53
C ASP A 69 -32.75 5.73 -1.06
N ASP A 70 -31.83 5.50 -2.00
CA ASP A 70 -30.42 5.25 -1.70
C ASP A 70 -29.74 6.48 -1.04
N TYR A 71 -30.38 7.66 -1.08
CA TYR A 71 -29.85 8.93 -0.55
C TYR A 71 -30.75 9.57 0.52
N THR A 72 -32.02 9.11 0.62
CA THR A 72 -33.00 9.58 1.61
C THR A 72 -33.09 8.68 2.83
N MET A 73 -32.81 7.38 2.66
CA MET A 73 -32.77 6.48 3.79
C MET A 73 -31.54 6.79 4.63
N ASN A 74 -31.72 7.52 5.72
CA ASN A 74 -30.73 7.67 6.81
C ASN A 74 -30.63 6.36 7.62
N LEU A 75 -30.55 5.24 6.94
CA LEU A 75 -30.24 3.97 7.59
C LEU A 75 -28.73 3.90 7.71
N SER A 76 -28.21 4.31 8.84
CA SER A 76 -26.80 4.15 9.15
C SER A 76 -26.41 2.69 9.00
N SER A 77 -25.34 2.41 8.28
CA SER A 77 -24.82 1.06 8.22
C SER A 77 -24.08 0.72 9.49
N VAL A 78 -24.10 -0.55 9.87
CA VAL A 78 -23.50 -1.04 11.10
C VAL A 78 -22.34 -1.98 10.80
N ILE A 79 -21.26 -1.82 11.52
CA ILE A 79 -20.14 -2.75 11.54
C ILE A 79 -20.32 -3.64 12.76
N VAL A 80 -20.28 -4.96 12.52
CA VAL A 80 -20.41 -5.97 13.58
C VAL A 80 -19.16 -6.85 13.62
N TYR A 81 -18.88 -7.42 14.79
CA TYR A 81 -17.80 -8.36 15.02
C TYR A 81 -18.32 -9.63 15.72
N GLN A 82 -17.64 -10.75 15.52
CA GLN A 82 -17.99 -11.98 16.19
C GLN A 82 -17.40 -12.02 17.60
N ASN A 83 -18.25 -12.01 18.59
CA ASN A 83 -17.86 -12.13 19.99
C ASN A 83 -17.37 -13.56 20.26
N GLN A 84 -16.08 -13.72 20.51
CA GLN A 84 -15.44 -15.02 20.73
C GLN A 84 -15.97 -15.79 21.94
N SER A 85 -16.53 -15.09 22.94
CA SER A 85 -17.04 -15.70 24.17
C SER A 85 -18.46 -16.27 23.99
N THR A 86 -19.29 -15.61 23.17
CA THR A 86 -20.70 -15.94 22.99
C THR A 86 -21.01 -16.59 21.63
N GLY A 87 -20.13 -16.39 20.65
CA GLY A 87 -20.34 -16.77 19.25
C GLY A 87 -21.34 -15.88 18.51
N ASN A 88 -21.91 -14.88 19.16
CA ASN A 88 -22.85 -13.93 18.55
C ASN A 88 -22.13 -12.82 17.82
N TRP A 89 -22.86 -12.14 16.91
CA TRP A 89 -22.43 -10.92 16.29
C TRP A 89 -22.88 -9.72 17.12
N ASP A 90 -21.94 -8.99 17.67
CA ASP A 90 -22.16 -7.79 18.45
C ASP A 90 -21.85 -6.55 17.61
N GLU A 91 -22.54 -5.44 17.86
CA GLU A 91 -22.27 -4.18 17.21
C GLU A 91 -20.89 -3.63 17.66
N LEU A 92 -20.04 -3.32 16.69
CA LEU A 92 -18.78 -2.62 16.92
C LEU A 92 -19.01 -1.11 16.89
N GLN A 93 -19.58 -0.61 15.80
CA GLN A 93 -19.94 0.79 15.65
C GLN A 93 -20.87 1.00 14.45
N MET A 94 -21.63 2.09 14.48
CA MET A 94 -22.34 2.61 13.31
C MET A 94 -21.40 3.48 12.48
N ILE A 95 -21.55 3.42 11.15
CA ILE A 95 -20.82 4.31 10.23
C ILE A 95 -21.79 5.31 9.62
N TYR A 96 -21.34 6.57 9.65
CA TYR A 96 -22.09 7.71 9.12
C TYR A 96 -21.32 8.28 7.93
N GLY A 97 -22.05 8.87 6.97
CA GLY A 97 -21.44 9.56 5.84
C GLY A 97 -20.56 10.72 6.28
N ASP A 98 -19.49 10.99 5.52
CA ASP A 98 -18.58 12.14 5.72
C ASP A 98 -19.27 13.49 5.55
N GLU A 99 -20.52 13.48 5.06
CA GLU A 99 -21.32 14.67 4.88
C GLU A 99 -22.03 15.03 6.19
N ASN A 100 -21.59 16.12 6.82
CA ASN A 100 -22.25 16.65 8.00
C ASN A 100 -23.63 17.18 7.60
N ARG A 101 -24.64 16.30 7.65
CA ARG A 101 -25.99 16.54 7.19
C ARG A 101 -27.00 16.19 8.28
N ILE A 102 -27.88 17.11 8.57
CA ILE A 102 -29.10 16.88 9.32
C ILE A 102 -30.24 16.93 8.30
N TRP A 103 -30.93 15.81 8.12
CA TRP A 103 -32.06 15.74 7.18
C TRP A 103 -33.29 16.44 7.73
N VAL A 104 -34.04 17.06 6.84
CA VAL A 104 -35.32 17.74 7.16
C VAL A 104 -36.30 17.44 6.03
N ASP A 105 -37.53 17.06 6.41
CA ASP A 105 -38.61 16.77 5.48
C ASP A 105 -39.11 18.06 4.78
N TYR A 106 -39.65 17.90 3.59
CA TYR A 106 -40.08 19.05 2.77
C TYR A 106 -41.01 20.01 3.48
N ASP A 107 -41.98 19.50 4.28
CA ASP A 107 -42.95 20.26 5.01
C ASP A 107 -42.37 21.08 6.18
N GLN A 108 -41.17 20.78 6.59
CA GLN A 108 -40.40 21.53 7.61
C GLN A 108 -39.52 22.62 6.97
N ILE A 109 -39.28 22.55 5.64
CA ILE A 109 -38.52 23.57 4.91
C ILE A 109 -39.39 24.77 4.62
N PRO A 110 -39.02 25.97 5.08
CA PRO A 110 -39.86 27.18 4.83
C PRO A 110 -39.94 27.49 3.33
N GLU A 111 -41.12 27.92 2.87
CA GLU A 111 -41.35 28.27 1.46
C GLU A 111 -40.29 29.23 0.91
N ALA A 112 -39.86 30.21 1.70
CA ALA A 112 -38.82 31.16 1.32
C ALA A 112 -37.50 30.50 0.94
N MET A 113 -37.18 29.32 1.49
CA MET A 113 -35.95 28.59 1.19
C MET A 113 -35.95 28.01 -0.23
N TRP A 114 -36.97 27.22 -0.58
CA TRP A 114 -37.05 26.67 -1.93
C TRP A 114 -37.36 27.74 -2.98
N GLN A 115 -38.12 28.77 -2.66
CA GLN A 115 -38.37 29.94 -3.52
C GLN A 115 -37.06 30.66 -3.84
N ALA A 116 -36.21 30.89 -2.87
CA ALA A 116 -34.89 31.47 -3.08
C ALA A 116 -34.03 30.61 -4.01
N ALA A 117 -34.00 29.29 -3.78
CA ALA A 117 -33.24 28.36 -4.60
C ALA A 117 -33.75 28.33 -6.06
N VAL A 118 -35.02 28.16 -6.26
CA VAL A 118 -35.67 28.19 -7.60
C VAL A 118 -35.42 29.52 -8.29
N SER A 119 -35.58 30.64 -7.59
CA SER A 119 -35.44 31.98 -8.19
C SER A 119 -34.05 32.24 -8.76
N ILE A 120 -33.01 31.75 -8.15
CA ILE A 120 -31.65 32.03 -8.59
C ILE A 120 -31.03 30.90 -9.43
N GLU A 121 -31.33 29.65 -9.12
CA GLU A 121 -30.72 28.50 -9.76
C GLU A 121 -31.53 28.02 -10.98
N ASP A 122 -32.87 28.00 -10.89
CA ASP A 122 -33.73 27.40 -11.93
C ASP A 122 -35.12 28.02 -12.01
N GLU A 123 -35.21 29.27 -12.50
CA GLU A 123 -36.42 30.07 -12.60
C GLU A 123 -37.63 29.34 -13.21
N ARG A 124 -37.42 28.38 -14.08
CA ARG A 124 -38.44 27.60 -14.77
C ARG A 124 -38.56 26.15 -14.25
N PHE A 125 -38.10 25.89 -13.08
CA PHE A 125 -38.06 24.56 -12.46
C PHE A 125 -39.41 23.81 -12.57
N PHE A 126 -40.52 24.48 -12.25
CA PHE A 126 -41.85 23.87 -12.30
C PHE A 126 -42.42 23.72 -13.70
N THR A 127 -41.74 24.22 -14.75
CA THR A 127 -42.27 24.21 -16.15
C THR A 127 -41.53 23.26 -17.10
N HIS A 128 -40.37 22.77 -16.73
CA HIS A 128 -39.62 21.79 -17.51
C HIS A 128 -39.62 20.40 -16.83
N HIS A 129 -39.14 19.38 -17.54
CA HIS A 129 -39.01 18.00 -17.07
C HIS A 129 -37.54 17.60 -17.06
N GLY A 130 -36.84 17.95 -16.01
CA GLY A 130 -35.42 17.61 -15.75
C GLY A 130 -34.40 18.48 -16.45
N VAL A 131 -34.71 18.99 -17.64
CA VAL A 131 -33.81 19.80 -18.47
C VAL A 131 -34.50 21.00 -19.03
N ASP A 132 -33.94 22.18 -18.75
CA ASP A 132 -34.38 23.41 -19.44
C ASP A 132 -33.69 23.54 -20.80
N TRP A 133 -34.35 23.07 -21.85
CA TRP A 133 -33.80 23.09 -23.20
C TRP A 133 -33.48 24.49 -23.73
N LYS A 134 -34.19 25.51 -23.29
CA LYS A 134 -33.96 26.91 -23.68
C LYS A 134 -32.65 27.42 -23.07
N ARG A 135 -32.40 27.16 -21.77
CA ARG A 135 -31.12 27.48 -21.11
C ARG A 135 -29.98 26.67 -21.65
N THR A 136 -30.17 25.36 -21.83
CA THR A 136 -29.15 24.45 -22.36
C THR A 136 -28.73 24.84 -23.78
N ALA A 137 -29.67 25.19 -24.67
CA ALA A 137 -29.35 25.66 -26.01
C ALA A 137 -28.63 27.03 -25.97
N GLY A 138 -29.03 27.94 -25.08
CA GLY A 138 -28.37 29.23 -24.88
C GLY A 138 -26.92 29.05 -24.37
N ALA A 139 -26.69 28.18 -23.41
CA ALA A 139 -25.36 27.87 -22.92
C ALA A 139 -24.47 27.22 -23.98
N ALA A 140 -24.99 26.27 -24.77
CA ALA A 140 -24.31 25.69 -25.90
C ALA A 140 -23.96 26.73 -26.98
N ALA A 141 -24.86 27.63 -27.30
CA ALA A 141 -24.60 28.72 -28.24
C ALA A 141 -23.51 29.69 -27.75
N ASN A 142 -23.50 29.99 -26.46
CA ASN A 142 -22.45 30.81 -25.84
C ASN A 142 -21.08 30.18 -25.90
N LEU A 143 -20.98 28.84 -25.77
CA LEU A 143 -19.72 28.10 -25.92
C LEU A 143 -19.14 28.26 -27.31
N PHE A 144 -19.98 28.28 -28.34
CA PHE A 144 -19.55 28.45 -29.74
C PHE A 144 -19.31 29.91 -30.15
N LEU A 145 -20.09 30.86 -29.55
CA LEU A 145 -20.07 32.28 -29.96
C LEU A 145 -19.15 33.14 -29.05
N HIS A 146 -18.54 32.58 -28.01
CA HIS A 146 -17.66 33.27 -27.05
C HIS A 146 -18.26 34.58 -26.50
N THR A 147 -19.59 34.63 -26.30
CA THR A 147 -20.27 35.77 -25.69
C THR A 147 -20.19 35.66 -24.16
N SER A 148 -19.88 36.78 -23.49
CA SER A 148 -19.56 36.87 -22.07
C SER A 148 -20.79 36.80 -21.12
N SER A 149 -21.81 36.01 -21.42
CA SER A 149 -22.95 35.85 -20.53
C SER A 149 -22.77 34.68 -19.57
N THR A 150 -22.65 34.98 -18.30
CA THR A 150 -22.39 34.08 -17.17
C THR A 150 -23.64 33.32 -16.66
N TYR A 151 -24.53 32.84 -17.53
CA TYR A 151 -25.67 32.06 -17.05
C TYR A 151 -25.31 30.56 -17.06
N GLY A 152 -25.37 29.96 -15.87
CA GLY A 152 -25.26 28.50 -15.70
C GLY A 152 -26.40 27.80 -16.46
N GLY A 153 -26.04 26.75 -17.23
CA GLY A 153 -27.03 26.03 -18.08
C GLY A 153 -27.66 24.82 -17.40
N SER A 154 -27.32 24.50 -16.15
CA SER A 154 -27.83 23.32 -15.43
C SER A 154 -29.10 23.65 -14.65
N THR A 155 -30.03 22.69 -14.58
CA THR A 155 -31.26 22.77 -13.74
C THR A 155 -30.96 22.31 -12.32
N ILE A 156 -31.90 22.57 -11.37
CA ILE A 156 -31.83 22.03 -9.99
C ILE A 156 -31.71 20.49 -10.02
N THR A 157 -32.50 19.81 -10.85
CA THR A 157 -32.44 18.34 -11.00
C THR A 157 -31.07 17.87 -11.47
N GLN A 158 -30.46 18.58 -12.42
CA GLN A 158 -29.10 18.26 -12.89
C GLN A 158 -28.03 18.50 -11.82
N GLN A 159 -28.18 19.57 -11.03
CA GLN A 159 -27.28 19.86 -9.91
C GLN A 159 -27.45 18.83 -8.80
N LEU A 160 -28.70 18.46 -8.46
CA LEU A 160 -28.98 17.39 -7.51
C LEU A 160 -28.26 16.09 -7.90
N LEU A 161 -28.49 15.62 -9.13
CA LEU A 161 -27.87 14.37 -9.61
C LEU A 161 -26.35 14.43 -9.64
N LYS A 162 -25.78 15.59 -9.99
CA LYS A 162 -24.34 15.82 -9.87
C LYS A 162 -23.86 15.73 -8.41
N ASN A 163 -24.59 16.32 -7.47
CA ASN A 163 -24.25 16.27 -6.04
C ASN A 163 -24.38 14.83 -5.50
N MET A 164 -25.48 14.13 -5.85
CA MET A 164 -25.69 12.74 -5.42
C MET A 164 -24.62 11.79 -5.97
N THR A 165 -24.30 11.89 -7.25
CA THR A 165 -23.36 10.95 -7.89
C THR A 165 -21.90 11.39 -7.81
N HIS A 166 -21.62 12.61 -7.36
CA HIS A 166 -20.28 13.23 -7.35
C HIS A 166 -19.53 13.10 -8.70
N ASP A 167 -20.28 12.95 -9.81
CA ASP A 167 -19.73 12.85 -11.17
C ASP A 167 -19.22 14.21 -11.63
N ASN A 168 -17.97 14.52 -11.27
CA ASN A 168 -17.33 15.82 -11.51
C ASN A 168 -16.47 15.88 -12.77
N ASP A 169 -16.44 14.81 -13.59
CA ASP A 169 -15.65 14.78 -14.82
C ASP A 169 -16.01 15.92 -15.77
N GLY A 170 -15.01 16.67 -16.25
CA GLY A 170 -15.19 17.80 -17.19
C GLY A 170 -15.55 17.38 -18.64
N THR A 171 -16.05 16.16 -18.87
CA THR A 171 -16.26 15.58 -20.19
C THR A 171 -17.65 15.83 -20.75
N VAL A 172 -17.77 15.84 -22.10
CA VAL A 172 -19.06 15.89 -22.79
C VAL A 172 -19.92 14.68 -22.45
N ASN A 173 -19.31 13.50 -22.29
CA ASN A 173 -20.00 12.27 -21.92
C ASN A 173 -20.71 12.38 -20.57
N ARG A 174 -20.08 12.99 -19.58
CA ARG A 174 -20.71 13.28 -18.29
C ARG A 174 -21.95 14.17 -18.48
N LYS A 175 -21.84 15.27 -19.24
CA LYS A 175 -22.99 16.19 -19.42
C LYS A 175 -24.14 15.51 -20.17
N VAL A 176 -23.87 14.62 -21.10
CA VAL A 176 -24.90 13.81 -21.76
C VAL A 176 -25.57 12.87 -20.76
N ARG A 177 -24.79 12.16 -19.93
CA ARG A 177 -25.31 11.28 -18.89
C ARG A 177 -26.18 12.04 -17.86
N GLU A 178 -25.72 13.20 -17.39
CA GLU A 178 -26.46 14.09 -16.49
C GLU A 178 -27.82 14.51 -17.09
N ILE A 179 -27.88 14.86 -18.38
CA ILE A 179 -29.12 15.19 -19.08
C ILE A 179 -30.11 14.01 -19.07
N PHE A 180 -29.64 12.81 -19.45
CA PHE A 180 -30.50 11.63 -19.47
C PHE A 180 -30.92 11.19 -18.07
N ARG A 181 -30.04 11.23 -17.10
CA ARG A 181 -30.38 11.00 -15.69
C ARG A 181 -31.48 11.95 -15.20
N ALA A 182 -31.35 13.24 -15.48
CA ALA A 182 -32.36 14.23 -15.09
C ALA A 182 -33.73 13.99 -15.72
N LEU A 183 -33.77 13.56 -16.99
CA LEU A 183 -35.02 13.23 -17.67
C LEU A 183 -35.67 11.96 -17.11
N GLU A 184 -34.90 10.95 -16.72
CA GLU A 184 -35.43 9.72 -16.10
C GLU A 184 -35.85 9.96 -14.65
N PHE A 185 -35.07 10.75 -13.90
CA PHE A 185 -35.34 11.06 -12.50
C PHE A 185 -36.67 11.80 -12.31
N GLU A 186 -36.95 12.82 -13.12
CA GLU A 186 -38.24 13.55 -13.08
C GLU A 186 -39.46 12.76 -13.59
N LYS A 187 -39.27 11.54 -14.10
CA LYS A 187 -40.40 10.62 -14.34
C LYS A 187 -40.81 9.85 -13.08
N LYS A 188 -39.87 9.72 -12.14
CA LYS A 188 -40.05 8.92 -10.91
C LYS A 188 -40.43 9.79 -9.71
N TYR A 189 -39.83 10.98 -9.60
CA TYR A 189 -39.92 11.85 -8.44
C TYR A 189 -40.66 13.15 -8.78
N SER A 190 -41.49 13.65 -7.84
CA SER A 190 -42.18 14.93 -7.92
C SER A 190 -41.21 16.09 -7.79
N LYS A 191 -41.72 17.31 -8.10
CA LYS A 191 -40.91 18.51 -7.94
C LYS A 191 -40.57 18.80 -6.46
N GLU A 192 -41.50 18.49 -5.58
CA GLU A 192 -41.36 18.63 -4.13
C GLU A 192 -40.28 17.69 -3.60
N GLU A 193 -40.31 16.40 -3.96
CA GLU A 193 -39.28 15.45 -3.59
C GLU A 193 -37.89 15.82 -4.13
N ILE A 194 -37.81 16.35 -5.34
CA ILE A 194 -36.57 16.85 -5.92
C ILE A 194 -36.02 18.05 -5.17
N LEU A 195 -36.88 18.96 -4.72
CA LEU A 195 -36.48 20.13 -3.91
C LEU A 195 -36.01 19.69 -2.52
N GLU A 196 -36.70 18.75 -1.89
CA GLU A 196 -36.30 18.15 -0.61
C GLU A 196 -34.92 17.57 -0.72
N LEU A 197 -34.70 16.67 -1.68
CA LEU A 197 -33.41 16.08 -1.96
C LEU A 197 -32.33 17.12 -2.23
N TYR A 198 -32.62 18.13 -3.08
CA TYR A 198 -31.67 19.17 -3.42
C TYR A 198 -31.25 19.98 -2.20
N LEU A 199 -32.22 20.48 -1.41
CA LEU A 199 -31.95 21.31 -0.26
C LEU A 199 -31.28 20.58 0.89
N ASN A 200 -31.45 19.25 0.97
CA ASN A 200 -30.74 18.41 1.93
C ASN A 200 -29.35 17.98 1.45
N THR A 201 -29.01 18.10 0.14
CA THR A 201 -27.73 17.58 -0.40
C THR A 201 -26.73 18.64 -0.83
N ILE A 202 -27.14 19.91 -0.94
CA ILE A 202 -26.24 20.97 -1.39
C ILE A 202 -25.15 21.27 -0.36
N TYR A 203 -23.91 21.49 -0.85
CA TYR A 203 -22.80 21.92 -0.03
C TYR A 203 -22.85 23.43 0.22
N LEU A 204 -22.83 23.83 1.46
CA LEU A 204 -23.03 25.22 1.91
C LEU A 204 -21.82 25.79 2.65
N GLY A 205 -20.63 25.23 2.42
CA GLY A 205 -19.39 25.69 3.06
C GLY A 205 -19.22 25.20 4.49
N GLN A 206 -18.02 25.37 5.05
CA GLN A 206 -17.70 24.97 6.43
C GLN A 206 -18.13 23.53 6.77
N THR A 207 -17.96 22.64 5.81
CA THR A 207 -18.37 21.23 5.90
C THR A 207 -19.88 21.01 6.10
N CYS A 208 -20.73 22.04 5.95
CA CYS A 208 -22.19 21.92 6.05
C CYS A 208 -22.78 21.38 4.74
N TYR A 209 -23.51 20.30 4.82
CA TYR A 209 -24.37 19.76 3.77
C TYR A 209 -25.84 19.89 4.21
N GLY A 210 -26.68 20.39 3.30
CA GLY A 210 -28.09 20.61 3.55
C GLY A 210 -28.41 21.88 4.35
N VAL A 211 -29.65 22.37 4.13
CA VAL A 211 -30.10 23.65 4.66
C VAL A 211 -30.31 23.63 6.18
N GLN A 212 -30.65 22.49 6.78
CA GLN A 212 -30.83 22.37 8.23
C GLN A 212 -29.49 22.52 8.96
N THR A 213 -28.46 21.80 8.50
CA THR A 213 -27.12 21.92 9.08
C THR A 213 -26.57 23.33 8.93
N ALA A 214 -26.82 23.97 7.76
CA ALA A 214 -26.39 25.33 7.51
C ALA A 214 -27.16 26.33 8.39
N ALA A 215 -28.45 26.14 8.61
CA ALA A 215 -29.28 26.98 9.50
C ALA A 215 -28.75 26.95 10.94
N LYS A 216 -28.49 25.75 11.46
CA LYS A 216 -27.90 25.59 12.80
C LYS A 216 -26.50 26.18 12.88
N PHE A 217 -25.64 25.91 11.86
CA PHE A 217 -24.27 26.39 11.85
C PHE A 217 -24.17 27.93 11.72
N TYR A 218 -24.85 28.52 10.77
CA TYR A 218 -24.71 29.96 10.52
C TYR A 218 -25.58 30.83 11.42
N PHE A 219 -26.79 30.37 11.80
CA PHE A 219 -27.76 31.18 12.55
C PHE A 219 -28.13 30.63 13.91
N GLY A 220 -27.73 29.38 14.24
CA GLY A 220 -28.10 28.74 15.52
C GLY A 220 -29.60 28.43 15.63
N LYS A 221 -30.29 28.30 14.50
CA LYS A 221 -31.75 28.10 14.41
C LYS A 221 -32.09 26.83 13.64
N ASP A 222 -33.25 26.28 13.85
CA ASP A 222 -33.84 25.32 12.90
C ASP A 222 -34.21 26.01 11.59
N VAL A 223 -34.16 25.25 10.48
CA VAL A 223 -34.44 25.80 9.14
C VAL A 223 -35.85 26.41 9.05
N SER A 224 -36.82 25.81 9.75
CA SER A 224 -38.21 26.28 9.83
C SER A 224 -38.38 27.67 10.49
N GLU A 225 -37.38 28.10 11.27
CA GLU A 225 -37.39 29.38 11.99
C GLU A 225 -36.72 30.53 11.19
N LEU A 226 -36.18 30.23 10.01
CA LEU A 226 -35.45 31.19 9.21
C LEU A 226 -36.35 32.23 8.51
N SER A 227 -35.94 33.50 8.57
CA SER A 227 -36.55 34.57 7.78
C SER A 227 -36.24 34.42 6.28
N PRO A 228 -37.01 35.06 5.38
CA PRO A 228 -36.68 35.09 3.95
C PRO A 228 -35.28 35.66 3.66
N ALA A 229 -34.79 36.58 4.50
CA ALA A 229 -33.46 37.15 4.39
C ALA A 229 -32.39 36.14 4.75
N GLU A 230 -32.59 35.35 5.79
CA GLU A 230 -31.67 34.26 6.22
C GLU A 230 -31.69 33.15 5.20
N CYS A 231 -32.84 32.71 4.68
CA CYS A 231 -32.97 31.74 3.61
C CYS A 231 -32.18 32.15 2.36
N ALA A 232 -32.38 33.40 1.89
CA ALA A 232 -31.65 33.93 0.74
C ALA A 232 -30.13 34.03 1.00
N SER A 233 -29.69 34.26 2.25
CA SER A 233 -28.26 34.25 2.63
C SER A 233 -27.65 32.86 2.55
N ILE A 234 -28.36 31.82 3.00
CA ILE A 234 -27.91 30.41 2.86
C ILE A 234 -27.81 30.02 1.39
N ILE A 235 -28.85 30.31 0.61
CA ILE A 235 -28.85 30.00 -0.84
C ILE A 235 -27.77 30.80 -1.59
N ALA A 236 -27.38 31.98 -1.11
CA ALA A 236 -26.26 32.69 -1.72
C ALA A 236 -24.93 31.91 -1.72
N ILE A 237 -24.75 31.00 -0.79
CA ILE A 237 -23.50 30.20 -0.63
C ILE A 237 -23.33 29.18 -1.76
N THR A 238 -24.41 28.65 -2.34
CA THR A 238 -24.41 27.58 -3.35
C THR A 238 -23.48 27.79 -4.53
N ASN A 239 -23.32 29.03 -4.98
CA ASN A 239 -22.56 29.36 -6.19
C ASN A 239 -21.03 29.17 -5.99
N ASN A 240 -20.51 29.62 -4.84
CA ASN A 240 -19.11 29.47 -4.45
C ASN A 240 -19.00 29.63 -2.93
N PRO A 241 -18.93 28.53 -2.17
CA PRO A 241 -18.90 28.58 -0.71
C PRO A 241 -17.71 29.33 -0.12
N SER A 242 -16.55 29.29 -0.76
CA SER A 242 -15.38 30.04 -0.30
C SER A 242 -15.56 31.55 -0.46
N LEU A 243 -16.30 31.99 -1.48
CA LEU A 243 -16.50 33.38 -1.77
C LEU A 243 -17.73 33.98 -1.07
N TYR A 244 -18.80 33.19 -0.95
CA TYR A 244 -20.09 33.65 -0.41
C TYR A 244 -20.42 33.10 0.97
N GLY A 245 -19.60 32.19 1.52
CA GLY A 245 -19.78 31.70 2.89
C GLY A 245 -19.53 32.81 3.91
N PRO A 246 -20.51 33.18 4.79
CA PRO A 246 -20.39 34.33 5.72
C PRO A 246 -19.22 34.21 6.72
N MET A 247 -18.77 32.95 6.98
CA MET A 247 -17.66 32.65 7.88
C MET A 247 -16.30 32.47 7.13
N SER A 248 -16.29 32.62 5.79
CA SER A 248 -15.07 32.54 5.01
C SER A 248 -14.15 33.74 5.24
N THR A 249 -12.87 33.49 5.37
CA THR A 249 -11.82 34.52 5.53
C THR A 249 -11.35 35.11 4.19
N VAL A 250 -11.89 34.65 3.06
CA VAL A 250 -11.51 35.09 1.72
C VAL A 250 -11.94 36.56 1.51
N THR A 251 -11.02 37.34 0.98
CA THR A 251 -11.28 38.73 0.53
C THR A 251 -10.92 38.87 -0.94
N ILE A 252 -11.74 39.56 -1.72
CA ILE A 252 -11.44 39.86 -3.11
C ILE A 252 -11.30 41.39 -3.28
N THR A 253 -10.51 41.78 -4.29
CA THR A 253 -10.42 43.17 -4.71
C THR A 253 -11.26 43.34 -5.97
N ASP A 254 -12.26 44.19 -5.91
CA ASP A 254 -13.12 44.46 -7.07
C ASP A 254 -12.42 45.29 -8.17
N SER A 255 -13.07 45.46 -9.31
CA SER A 255 -12.51 46.22 -10.43
C SER A 255 -12.17 47.70 -10.10
N ASN A 256 -12.68 48.21 -9.00
CA ASN A 256 -12.46 49.57 -8.52
C ASN A 256 -11.32 49.63 -7.45
N GLY A 257 -10.68 48.48 -7.15
CA GLY A 257 -9.63 48.39 -6.16
C GLY A 257 -10.11 48.31 -4.71
N GLN A 258 -11.42 48.13 -4.47
CA GLN A 258 -12.00 48.01 -3.14
C GLN A 258 -11.97 46.55 -2.68
N LYS A 259 -11.41 46.28 -1.47
CA LYS A 259 -11.47 44.97 -0.85
C LYS A 259 -12.87 44.70 -0.31
N ARG A 260 -13.40 43.50 -0.63
CA ARG A 260 -14.68 43.02 -0.14
C ARG A 260 -14.51 41.69 0.58
N THR A 261 -15.15 41.54 1.70
CA THR A 261 -15.19 40.30 2.50
C THR A 261 -16.22 39.33 1.93
N ALA A 262 -16.07 38.03 2.25
CA ALA A 262 -17.07 37.02 1.89
C ALA A 262 -18.47 37.36 2.42
N ARG A 263 -18.59 37.95 3.61
CA ARG A 263 -19.84 38.39 4.20
C ARG A 263 -20.51 39.52 3.38
N GLU A 264 -19.74 40.50 2.88
CA GLU A 264 -20.25 41.53 1.97
C GLU A 264 -20.68 40.95 0.62
N MET A 265 -19.93 39.98 0.12
CA MET A 265 -20.29 39.29 -1.13
C MET A 265 -21.57 38.46 -0.96
N ASN A 266 -21.75 37.77 0.18
CA ASN A 266 -22.98 37.07 0.53
C ASN A 266 -24.17 38.04 0.55
N LYS A 267 -24.07 39.17 1.27
CA LYS A 267 -25.13 40.16 1.35
C LYS A 267 -25.52 40.71 -0.02
N ASN A 268 -24.57 40.92 -0.93
CA ASN A 268 -24.86 41.39 -2.30
C ASN A 268 -25.60 40.31 -3.12
N ARG A 269 -25.20 39.05 -3.00
CA ARG A 269 -25.88 37.94 -3.67
C ARG A 269 -27.26 37.67 -3.06
N GLN A 270 -27.41 37.76 -1.73
CA GLN A 270 -28.67 37.69 -1.01
C GLN A 270 -29.68 38.73 -1.58
N LYS A 271 -29.24 39.98 -1.75
CA LYS A 271 -30.10 41.05 -2.34
C LYS A 271 -30.52 40.70 -3.76
N ASN A 272 -29.63 40.12 -4.57
CA ASN A 272 -29.96 39.67 -5.92
C ASN A 272 -31.00 38.54 -5.90
N ILE A 273 -30.89 37.59 -4.96
CA ILE A 273 -31.85 36.49 -4.78
C ILE A 273 -33.23 37.06 -4.39
N LEU A 274 -33.28 37.92 -3.37
CA LEU A 274 -34.51 38.54 -2.93
C LEU A 274 -35.18 39.37 -4.06
N ASN A 275 -34.40 40.08 -4.88
CA ASN A 275 -34.91 40.79 -6.06
C ASN A 275 -35.51 39.81 -7.08
N LYS A 276 -34.88 38.67 -7.29
CA LYS A 276 -35.41 37.62 -8.16
C LYS A 276 -36.70 37.01 -7.64
N MET A 277 -36.80 36.81 -6.32
CA MET A 277 -38.02 36.35 -5.68
C MET A 277 -39.18 37.37 -5.84
N LEU A 278 -38.88 38.68 -5.75
CA LEU A 278 -39.85 39.74 -6.06
C LEU A 278 -40.24 39.72 -7.54
N GLU A 279 -39.31 39.71 -8.48
CA GLU A 279 -39.57 39.64 -9.93
C GLU A 279 -40.44 38.44 -10.33
N GLN A 280 -40.33 37.31 -9.62
CA GLN A 280 -41.10 36.10 -9.87
C GLN A 280 -42.40 36.01 -9.06
N GLY A 281 -42.68 37.00 -8.23
CA GLY A 281 -43.92 37.12 -7.44
C GLY A 281 -43.97 36.22 -6.19
N TYR A 282 -42.84 35.74 -5.74
CA TYR A 282 -42.70 34.99 -4.46
C TYR A 282 -42.69 35.91 -3.24
N LEU A 283 -42.29 37.17 -3.40
CA LEU A 283 -42.37 38.22 -2.40
C LEU A 283 -43.21 39.40 -2.88
N THR A 284 -43.92 40.01 -1.97
CA THR A 284 -44.48 41.35 -2.18
C THR A 284 -43.39 42.41 -2.04
N GLU A 285 -43.63 43.63 -2.53
CA GLU A 285 -42.68 44.74 -2.39
C GLU A 285 -42.38 45.09 -0.90
N GLN A 286 -43.36 44.94 -0.05
CA GLN A 286 -43.21 45.16 1.39
C GLN A 286 -42.30 44.09 2.04
N GLU A 287 -42.48 42.80 1.74
CA GLU A 287 -41.66 41.70 2.24
C GLU A 287 -40.23 41.79 1.71
N TYR A 288 -40.06 42.19 0.45
CA TYR A 288 -38.74 42.42 -0.13
C TYR A 288 -37.97 43.52 0.61
N GLU A 289 -38.63 44.69 0.83
CA GLU A 289 -38.00 45.80 1.56
C GLU A 289 -37.62 45.39 3.01
N GLN A 290 -38.49 44.64 3.69
CA GLN A 290 -38.17 44.07 5.01
C GLN A 290 -36.97 43.18 4.97
N ALA A 291 -36.93 42.19 4.07
CA ALA A 291 -35.86 41.20 3.98
C ALA A 291 -34.51 41.83 3.55
N VAL A 292 -34.51 42.80 2.64
CA VAL A 292 -33.26 43.48 2.20
C VAL A 292 -32.63 44.28 3.35
N ASN A 293 -33.48 44.91 4.19
CA ASN A 293 -33.04 45.78 5.28
C ASN A 293 -32.80 45.02 6.60
N GLU A 294 -33.13 43.73 6.65
CA GLU A 294 -32.91 42.88 7.81
C GLU A 294 -31.42 42.75 8.09
N GLU A 295 -31.02 42.96 9.36
CA GLU A 295 -29.69 42.73 9.85
C GLU A 295 -29.53 41.25 10.24
N LEU A 296 -28.61 40.53 9.58
CA LEU A 296 -28.36 39.11 9.82
C LEU A 296 -27.41 38.91 11.00
N HIS A 297 -27.82 38.09 11.96
CA HIS A 297 -27.03 37.73 13.12
C HIS A 297 -26.46 36.33 12.96
N PHE A 298 -25.18 36.25 12.69
CA PHE A 298 -24.47 34.96 12.54
C PHE A 298 -23.90 34.47 13.87
N THR A 299 -23.81 33.15 14.06
CA THR A 299 -23.08 32.53 15.16
C THR A 299 -21.61 32.93 15.12
N ASP A 300 -20.86 32.57 16.15
CA ASP A 300 -19.40 32.76 16.19
C ASP A 300 -18.62 31.64 15.49
N GLY A 301 -19.29 30.57 15.02
CA GLY A 301 -18.69 29.41 14.36
C GLY A 301 -17.87 28.52 15.29
N SER A 302 -18.05 28.63 16.61
CA SER A 302 -17.33 27.84 17.60
C SER A 302 -17.73 26.36 17.61
N VAL A 303 -18.97 26.04 17.22
CA VAL A 303 -19.48 24.67 17.08
C VAL A 303 -19.38 24.27 15.62
N SER A 304 -18.65 23.18 15.34
CA SER A 304 -18.49 22.68 13.99
C SER A 304 -19.77 21.98 13.47
N ALA A 305 -19.91 21.89 12.14
CA ALA A 305 -21.01 21.15 11.53
C ALA A 305 -21.03 19.67 11.96
N GLN A 306 -19.85 19.08 12.15
CA GLN A 306 -19.71 17.70 12.61
C GLN A 306 -20.27 17.53 14.05
N GLU A 307 -19.96 18.45 14.95
CA GLU A 307 -20.51 18.43 16.31
C GLU A 307 -22.03 18.61 16.33
N LEU A 308 -22.59 19.46 15.46
CA LEU A 308 -24.04 19.64 15.31
C LEU A 308 -24.74 18.35 14.83
N VAL A 309 -24.15 17.66 13.85
CA VAL A 309 -24.69 16.39 13.34
C VAL A 309 -24.56 15.28 14.39
N ALA A 310 -23.43 15.23 15.09
CA ALA A 310 -23.23 14.26 16.17
C ALA A 310 -24.25 14.46 17.31
N ALA A 311 -24.55 15.71 17.68
CA ALA A 311 -25.56 16.04 18.69
C ALA A 311 -26.97 15.63 18.23
N ASP A 312 -27.34 15.89 16.96
CA ASP A 312 -28.64 15.50 16.40
C ASP A 312 -28.80 13.97 16.34
N ASN A 313 -27.76 13.26 15.93
CA ASN A 313 -27.73 11.78 15.91
C ASN A 313 -27.81 11.18 17.33
N ALA A 314 -27.13 11.78 18.31
CA ALA A 314 -27.20 11.33 19.70
C ALA A 314 -28.60 11.55 20.31
N GLU A 315 -29.30 12.59 19.90
CA GLU A 315 -30.67 12.85 20.33
C GLU A 315 -31.65 11.83 19.73
N LYS A 316 -31.44 11.44 18.45
CA LYS A 316 -32.29 10.46 17.72
C LYS A 316 -32.02 9.01 18.13
N ASN A 317 -30.75 8.68 18.46
CA ASN A 317 -30.31 7.32 18.79
C ASN A 317 -29.80 7.24 20.25
N SER A 318 -30.68 7.24 21.19
CA SER A 318 -30.33 7.12 22.62
C SER A 318 -29.74 5.73 22.93
N GLY A 319 -28.47 5.51 22.66
CA GLY A 319 -27.75 4.25 22.94
C GLY A 319 -26.48 3.97 22.14
N ALA A 320 -26.27 4.62 21.00
CA ALA A 320 -25.08 4.37 20.19
C ALA A 320 -23.91 5.29 20.58
N SER A 321 -22.77 4.71 20.90
CA SER A 321 -21.51 5.44 21.09
C SER A 321 -21.04 5.99 19.75
N ALA A 322 -21.31 7.25 19.48
CA ALA A 322 -20.77 7.95 18.31
C ALA A 322 -19.31 8.32 18.59
N THR A 323 -18.38 7.42 18.32
CA THR A 323 -16.96 7.79 18.25
C THR A 323 -16.72 8.52 16.92
N GLY A 324 -16.33 9.79 16.99
CA GLY A 324 -16.16 10.62 15.78
C GLY A 324 -15.02 10.18 14.86
N ILE A 325 -14.10 9.33 15.33
CA ILE A 325 -12.92 8.86 14.57
C ILE A 325 -12.84 7.34 14.59
N ASN A 326 -12.86 6.73 13.40
CA ASN A 326 -12.74 5.30 13.20
C ASN A 326 -11.32 4.79 13.51
N SER A 327 -11.19 3.52 13.86
CA SER A 327 -9.90 2.82 13.82
C SER A 327 -9.35 2.73 12.39
N TYR A 328 -8.06 2.42 12.22
CA TYR A 328 -7.51 2.15 10.88
C TYR A 328 -8.11 0.88 10.25
N PHE A 329 -8.47 -0.09 11.08
CA PHE A 329 -9.18 -1.27 10.64
C PHE A 329 -10.54 -0.92 10.02
N VAL A 330 -11.36 -0.15 10.73
CA VAL A 330 -12.69 0.27 10.25
C VAL A 330 -12.59 1.12 8.98
N ASP A 331 -11.64 2.05 8.90
CA ASP A 331 -11.41 2.81 7.68
C ASP A 331 -11.08 1.89 6.48
N GLN A 332 -10.27 0.85 6.70
CA GLN A 332 -9.94 -0.10 5.64
C GLN A 332 -11.14 -0.94 5.24
N VAL A 333 -11.96 -1.41 6.20
CA VAL A 333 -13.24 -2.09 5.91
C VAL A 333 -14.13 -1.23 5.02
N ILE A 334 -14.27 0.06 5.35
CA ILE A 334 -15.07 0.99 4.54
C ILE A 334 -14.52 1.11 3.11
N MET A 335 -13.19 1.14 2.96
CA MET A 335 -12.56 1.21 1.63
C MET A 335 -12.76 -0.06 0.83
N ASP A 336 -12.54 -1.23 1.42
CA ASP A 336 -12.65 -2.53 0.76
C ASP A 336 -14.10 -2.83 0.36
N VAL A 337 -15.06 -2.68 1.29
CA VAL A 337 -16.49 -2.86 1.01
C VAL A 337 -16.95 -1.87 -0.07
N SER A 338 -16.49 -0.61 -0.03
CA SER A 338 -16.83 0.38 -1.08
C SER A 338 -16.29 -0.02 -2.45
N ALA A 339 -15.08 -0.59 -2.51
CA ALA A 339 -14.48 -1.07 -3.76
C ALA A 339 -15.26 -2.27 -4.32
N ASP A 340 -15.63 -3.22 -3.46
CA ASP A 340 -16.38 -4.41 -3.87
C ASP A 340 -17.83 -4.08 -4.26
N LEU A 341 -18.51 -3.18 -3.54
CA LEU A 341 -19.81 -2.64 -3.95
C LEU A 341 -19.72 -1.89 -5.29
N ALA A 342 -18.65 -1.11 -5.51
CA ALA A 342 -18.44 -0.43 -6.78
C ALA A 342 -18.33 -1.42 -7.94
N LYS A 343 -17.60 -2.51 -7.74
CA LYS A 343 -17.47 -3.60 -8.72
C LYS A 343 -18.79 -4.33 -8.93
N GLN A 344 -19.51 -4.63 -7.86
CA GLN A 344 -20.81 -5.35 -7.89
C GLN A 344 -21.86 -4.55 -8.67
N TYR A 345 -21.96 -3.23 -8.42
CA TYR A 345 -22.97 -2.36 -9.04
C TYR A 345 -22.48 -1.64 -10.30
N GLY A 346 -21.19 -1.73 -10.65
CA GLY A 346 -20.61 -1.01 -11.79
C GLY A 346 -20.62 0.52 -11.64
N ILE A 347 -20.47 1.02 -10.40
CA ILE A 347 -20.44 2.43 -10.02
C ILE A 347 -19.04 2.84 -9.55
N SER A 348 -18.81 4.14 -9.34
CA SER A 348 -17.52 4.58 -8.81
C SER A 348 -17.37 4.20 -7.33
N PRO A 349 -16.11 4.00 -6.83
CA PRO A 349 -15.89 3.73 -5.40
C PRO A 349 -16.45 4.80 -4.47
N LYS A 350 -16.52 6.04 -4.94
CA LYS A 350 -17.10 7.15 -4.18
C LYS A 350 -18.62 7.04 -4.09
N GLU A 351 -19.29 6.71 -5.19
CA GLU A 351 -20.75 6.43 -5.19
C GLU A 351 -21.08 5.22 -4.30
N ALA A 352 -20.27 4.15 -4.39
CA ALA A 352 -20.44 2.97 -3.56
C ALA A 352 -20.27 3.28 -2.06
N ARG A 353 -19.32 4.16 -1.70
CA ARG A 353 -19.12 4.59 -0.32
C ARG A 353 -20.31 5.38 0.23
N ILE A 354 -20.89 6.27 -0.58
CA ILE A 354 -22.12 6.99 -0.20
C ILE A 354 -23.26 6.00 0.01
N LYS A 355 -23.39 5.02 -0.89
CA LYS A 355 -24.38 3.94 -0.76
C LYS A 355 -24.14 3.13 0.50
N LEU A 356 -22.86 2.81 0.81
CA LEU A 356 -22.49 2.09 2.03
C LEU A 356 -22.91 2.84 3.31
N TYR A 357 -22.71 4.16 3.35
CA TYR A 357 -23.04 4.95 4.54
C TYR A 357 -24.56 5.08 4.78
N ASN A 358 -25.34 5.13 3.71
CA ASN A 358 -26.76 5.48 3.78
C ASN A 358 -27.72 4.30 3.51
N GLY A 359 -27.18 3.13 3.18
CA GLY A 359 -27.99 1.99 2.73
C GLY A 359 -28.41 1.00 3.81
N GLY A 360 -28.09 1.26 5.09
CA GLY A 360 -28.48 0.37 6.19
C GLY A 360 -27.81 -1.00 6.12
N TYR A 361 -26.59 -1.07 5.61
CA TYR A 361 -25.86 -2.33 5.49
C TYR A 361 -25.35 -2.83 6.84
N THR A 362 -25.37 -4.16 7.02
CA THR A 362 -24.67 -4.84 8.11
C THR A 362 -23.39 -5.45 7.56
N ILE A 363 -22.24 -5.01 8.07
CA ILE A 363 -20.91 -5.42 7.64
C ILE A 363 -20.32 -6.36 8.69
N TYR A 364 -20.16 -7.62 8.35
CA TYR A 364 -19.62 -8.68 9.21
C TYR A 364 -18.09 -8.70 9.11
N THR A 365 -17.42 -8.14 10.10
CA THR A 365 -15.96 -7.99 10.05
C THR A 365 -15.23 -9.14 10.73
N THR A 366 -13.93 -9.19 10.47
CA THR A 366 -13.00 -10.17 11.05
C THR A 366 -12.23 -9.62 12.24
N ILE A 367 -12.50 -8.37 12.66
CA ILE A 367 -11.80 -7.72 13.76
C ILE A 367 -11.98 -8.50 15.07
N ASP A 368 -10.89 -8.61 15.81
CA ASP A 368 -10.94 -8.88 17.23
C ASP A 368 -10.74 -7.54 17.96
N PRO A 369 -11.80 -6.95 18.55
CA PRO A 369 -11.71 -5.63 19.18
C PRO A 369 -10.66 -5.54 20.29
N HIS A 370 -10.42 -6.65 21.00
CA HIS A 370 -9.43 -6.68 22.07
C HIS A 370 -8.00 -6.65 21.52
N ILE A 371 -7.71 -7.45 20.48
CA ILE A 371 -6.41 -7.43 19.80
C ILE A 371 -6.16 -6.08 19.14
N GLN A 372 -7.19 -5.46 18.56
CA GLN A 372 -7.12 -4.12 17.99
C GLN A 372 -6.75 -3.09 19.07
N GLU A 373 -7.42 -3.12 20.23
CA GLU A 373 -7.16 -2.23 21.38
C GLU A 373 -5.72 -2.40 21.89
N LEU A 374 -5.25 -3.64 22.03
CA LEU A 374 -3.87 -3.91 22.43
C LEU A 374 -2.85 -3.31 21.45
N ALA A 375 -3.10 -3.45 20.13
CA ALA A 375 -2.24 -2.88 19.10
C ALA A 375 -2.29 -1.34 19.12
N GLU A 376 -3.47 -0.74 19.19
CA GLU A 376 -3.66 0.71 19.27
C GLU A 376 -2.99 1.30 20.50
N SER A 377 -3.12 0.67 21.67
CA SER A 377 -2.48 1.12 22.91
C SER A 377 -0.96 1.25 22.82
N VAL A 378 -0.31 0.48 21.95
CA VAL A 378 1.13 0.59 21.68
C VAL A 378 1.41 1.68 20.65
N TYR A 379 0.58 1.79 19.61
CA TYR A 379 0.81 2.71 18.50
C TYR A 379 0.44 4.16 18.85
N GLU A 380 -0.56 4.40 19.66
CA GLU A 380 -0.96 5.74 20.13
C GLU A 380 0.09 6.40 21.01
N ASP A 381 0.82 5.60 21.81
CA ASP A 381 1.93 6.10 22.61
C ASP A 381 3.17 6.33 21.74
N ARG A 382 3.32 7.57 21.28
CA ARG A 382 4.47 8.01 20.48
C ARG A 382 5.83 7.72 21.11
N SER A 383 5.91 7.58 22.43
CA SER A 383 7.15 7.26 23.13
C SER A 383 7.72 5.89 22.74
N ASN A 384 6.86 4.98 22.22
CA ASN A 384 7.25 3.66 21.73
C ASN A 384 8.09 3.71 20.46
N LEU A 385 7.98 4.79 19.67
CA LEU A 385 8.74 5.02 18.44
C LEU A 385 9.10 6.50 18.28
N ASN A 386 9.71 7.10 19.28
CA ASN A 386 10.09 8.52 19.27
C ASN A 386 11.44 8.72 18.55
N VAL A 387 11.40 8.70 17.22
CA VAL A 387 12.56 8.91 16.35
C VAL A 387 12.23 9.97 15.31
N THR A 388 13.12 10.95 15.17
CA THR A 388 12.94 12.04 14.20
C THR A 388 14.12 12.03 13.23
N SER A 389 13.86 12.25 11.94
CA SER A 389 14.87 12.37 10.90
C SER A 389 15.61 13.70 10.97
N PRO A 390 16.75 13.86 10.29
CA PRO A 390 17.45 15.13 10.21
C PRO A 390 16.61 16.28 9.61
N SER A 391 15.67 15.97 8.72
CA SER A 391 14.73 16.96 8.15
C SER A 391 13.54 17.29 9.04
N GLY A 392 13.39 16.61 10.19
CA GLY A 392 12.29 16.80 11.12
C GLY A 392 11.09 15.89 10.89
N GLN A 393 11.17 14.87 10.00
CA GLN A 393 10.10 13.88 9.83
C GLN A 393 10.08 12.94 11.05
N GLU A 394 8.90 12.66 11.56
CA GLU A 394 8.70 11.63 12.58
C GLU A 394 8.68 10.24 11.94
N LEU A 395 9.39 9.27 12.55
CA LEU A 395 9.35 7.89 12.09
C LEU A 395 7.93 7.32 12.25
N GLN A 396 7.43 6.73 11.16
CA GLN A 396 6.11 6.11 11.10
C GLN A 396 6.21 4.60 11.09
N SER A 397 5.07 3.95 11.36
CA SER A 397 4.95 2.50 11.37
C SER A 397 3.51 2.10 11.05
N GLY A 398 3.34 0.95 10.40
CA GLY A 398 2.08 0.26 10.24
C GLY A 398 2.22 -1.21 10.61
N ILE A 399 1.14 -1.80 11.14
CA ILE A 399 1.05 -3.22 11.50
C ILE A 399 -0.25 -3.82 10.99
N THR A 400 -0.17 -5.07 10.48
CA THR A 400 -1.31 -5.93 10.21
C THR A 400 -1.12 -7.25 10.94
N ILE A 401 -2.17 -7.73 11.61
CA ILE A 401 -2.21 -8.99 12.36
C ILE A 401 -3.26 -9.91 11.73
N VAL A 402 -2.83 -11.11 11.32
CA VAL A 402 -3.63 -12.11 10.61
C VAL A 402 -3.72 -13.38 11.43
N GLU A 403 -4.90 -13.99 11.50
CA GLU A 403 -5.10 -15.33 12.03
C GLU A 403 -4.76 -16.37 10.95
N PRO A 404 -3.74 -17.23 11.16
CA PRO A 404 -3.26 -18.13 10.11
C PRO A 404 -4.29 -19.14 9.61
N SER A 405 -5.16 -19.62 10.48
CA SER A 405 -6.14 -20.67 10.17
C SER A 405 -7.27 -20.21 9.24
N THR A 406 -7.55 -18.91 9.20
CA THR A 406 -8.71 -18.34 8.49
C THR A 406 -8.36 -17.30 7.45
N GLY A 407 -7.16 -16.69 7.54
CA GLY A 407 -6.80 -15.51 6.77
C GLY A 407 -7.42 -14.20 7.29
N ASN A 408 -8.20 -14.27 8.35
CA ASN A 408 -8.85 -13.09 8.92
C ASN A 408 -7.82 -12.09 9.45
N VAL A 409 -7.89 -10.85 8.97
CA VAL A 409 -7.18 -9.74 9.59
C VAL A 409 -7.92 -9.40 10.88
N VAL A 410 -7.29 -9.64 12.02
CA VAL A 410 -7.91 -9.43 13.35
C VAL A 410 -7.62 -8.05 13.91
N ALA A 411 -6.53 -7.41 13.45
CA ALA A 411 -6.20 -6.04 13.82
C ALA A 411 -5.32 -5.36 12.75
N MET A 412 -5.46 -4.03 12.64
CA MET A 412 -4.67 -3.20 11.75
C MET A 412 -4.50 -1.80 12.35
N VAL A 413 -3.25 -1.32 12.42
CA VAL A 413 -2.95 0.06 12.83
C VAL A 413 -2.01 0.68 11.81
N GLY A 414 -2.42 1.80 11.24
CA GLY A 414 -1.78 2.41 10.09
C GLY A 414 -0.80 3.54 10.39
N LYS A 415 -0.66 4.01 11.64
CA LYS A 415 0.21 5.14 11.96
C LYS A 415 0.53 5.18 13.45
N VAL A 416 1.68 5.75 13.81
CA VAL A 416 2.06 6.02 15.20
C VAL A 416 1.55 7.39 15.65
N GLY A 417 0.99 7.44 16.86
CA GLY A 417 0.30 8.60 17.45
C GLY A 417 -1.21 8.47 17.33
N VAL A 418 -1.92 9.29 18.10
CA VAL A 418 -3.39 9.32 18.10
C VAL A 418 -3.90 9.70 16.71
N LYS A 419 -4.86 8.94 16.21
CA LYS A 419 -5.49 9.18 14.91
C LYS A 419 -6.37 10.43 14.97
N ASP A 420 -6.23 11.34 14.00
CA ASP A 420 -6.83 12.67 13.98
C ASP A 420 -7.95 12.86 12.94
N ARG A 421 -8.13 11.88 12.03
CA ARG A 421 -9.14 11.94 10.96
C ARG A 421 -9.48 10.57 10.41
N ASN A 422 -10.70 10.45 9.85
CA ASN A 422 -11.13 9.25 9.12
C ASN A 422 -10.50 9.20 7.71
N LEU A 423 -10.35 7.98 7.17
CA LEU A 423 -9.81 7.69 5.85
C LEU A 423 -8.46 8.37 5.58
N GLY A 424 -7.66 8.56 6.65
CA GLY A 424 -6.30 9.07 6.57
C GLY A 424 -5.34 8.04 5.96
N TRP A 425 -4.09 8.47 5.67
CA TRP A 425 -3.07 7.58 5.14
C TRP A 425 -2.81 6.40 6.09
N ASN A 426 -2.90 5.17 5.55
CA ASN A 426 -2.68 3.92 6.27
C ASN A 426 -1.35 3.28 5.81
N TYR A 427 -0.31 3.31 6.66
CA TYR A 427 0.98 2.71 6.33
C TYR A 427 0.95 1.17 6.35
N ALA A 428 -0.07 0.56 6.91
CA ALA A 428 -0.20 -0.90 6.90
C ALA A 428 -0.56 -1.45 5.51
N THR A 429 -1.36 -0.71 4.74
CA THR A 429 -1.75 -1.07 3.37
C THR A 429 -0.86 -0.45 2.28
N GLY A 430 -0.01 0.52 2.65
CA GLY A 430 0.96 1.11 1.74
C GLY A 430 2.07 0.13 1.39
N THR A 431 2.41 0.00 0.10
CA THR A 431 3.49 -0.88 -0.36
C THR A 431 4.85 -0.23 -0.16
N ARG A 432 5.79 -0.98 0.42
CA ARG A 432 7.16 -0.54 0.69
C ARG A 432 8.14 -1.70 0.48
N GLN A 433 9.40 -1.38 0.18
CA GLN A 433 10.43 -2.42 0.05
C GLN A 433 10.67 -3.09 1.40
N CYS A 434 10.51 -4.41 1.44
CA CYS A 434 10.64 -5.18 2.67
C CYS A 434 12.08 -5.69 2.94
N GLY A 435 13.00 -5.51 1.98
CA GLY A 435 14.36 -6.01 2.08
C GLY A 435 14.41 -7.50 2.41
N SER A 436 15.32 -7.92 3.28
CA SER A 436 15.51 -9.34 3.62
C SER A 436 14.32 -10.05 4.26
N ALA A 437 13.23 -9.33 4.58
CA ALA A 437 12.00 -10.01 5.04
C ALA A 437 11.33 -10.81 3.92
N ILE A 438 11.64 -10.56 2.65
CA ILE A 438 11.13 -11.35 1.53
C ILE A 438 11.72 -12.77 1.45
N LYS A 439 12.96 -12.98 1.94
CA LYS A 439 13.73 -14.21 1.75
C LYS A 439 13.00 -15.52 2.13
N PRO A 440 12.26 -15.60 3.25
CA PRO A 440 11.48 -16.79 3.56
C PRO A 440 10.48 -17.15 2.46
N VAL A 441 9.84 -16.16 1.86
CA VAL A 441 8.75 -16.31 0.87
C VAL A 441 9.30 -16.61 -0.53
N THR A 442 10.29 -15.87 -0.98
CA THR A 442 10.80 -15.95 -2.36
C THR A 442 12.01 -16.87 -2.54
N VAL A 443 12.74 -17.16 -1.45
CA VAL A 443 14.01 -17.93 -1.55
C VAL A 443 13.88 -19.28 -0.88
N TYR A 444 13.66 -19.30 0.44
CA TYR A 444 13.85 -20.52 1.21
C TYR A 444 12.67 -21.49 1.14
N ALA A 445 11.44 -21.00 1.28
CA ALA A 445 10.27 -21.87 1.21
C ALA A 445 10.13 -22.55 -0.16
N PRO A 446 10.17 -21.85 -1.30
CA PRO A 446 10.06 -22.50 -2.60
C PRO A 446 11.22 -23.44 -2.91
N ALA A 447 12.46 -23.11 -2.45
CA ALA A 447 13.61 -23.98 -2.69
C ALA A 447 13.57 -25.26 -1.84
N LEU A 448 13.06 -25.19 -0.60
CA LEU A 448 12.81 -26.36 0.25
C LEU A 448 11.68 -27.21 -0.32
N ASP A 449 10.60 -26.58 -0.74
CA ASP A 449 9.41 -27.28 -1.25
C ASP A 449 9.70 -28.01 -2.56
N ALA A 450 10.46 -27.40 -3.44
CA ALA A 450 10.93 -28.01 -4.68
C ALA A 450 12.08 -29.06 -4.46
N GLY A 451 12.58 -29.21 -3.23
CA GLY A 451 13.70 -30.10 -2.93
C GLY A 451 15.04 -29.64 -3.52
N VAL A 452 15.14 -28.40 -3.97
CA VAL A 452 16.38 -27.78 -4.48
C VAL A 452 17.42 -27.60 -3.39
N ILE A 453 16.96 -27.36 -2.17
CA ILE A 453 17.74 -27.34 -0.93
C ILE A 453 17.06 -28.19 0.14
N THR A 454 17.82 -28.55 1.16
CA THR A 454 17.34 -29.29 2.34
C THR A 454 17.89 -28.64 3.61
N MET A 455 17.42 -29.09 4.77
CA MET A 455 18.01 -28.65 6.07
C MET A 455 19.48 -29.08 6.23
N ALA A 456 19.94 -30.04 5.42
CA ALA A 456 21.36 -30.45 5.36
C ALA A 456 22.22 -29.48 4.53
N SER A 457 21.61 -28.71 3.62
CA SER A 457 22.33 -27.86 2.68
C SER A 457 23.25 -26.84 3.35
N THR A 458 24.39 -26.63 2.71
CA THR A 458 25.42 -25.68 3.08
C THR A 458 25.80 -24.83 1.88
N PHE A 459 26.34 -23.66 2.15
CA PHE A 459 26.72 -22.68 1.15
C PHE A 459 28.03 -22.02 1.53
N ASP A 460 28.86 -21.68 0.55
CA ASP A 460 30.03 -20.86 0.80
C ASP A 460 29.61 -19.39 0.96
N ASP A 461 29.65 -18.87 2.18
CA ASP A 461 29.46 -17.46 2.45
C ASP A 461 30.66 -16.67 1.95
N TYR A 462 30.67 -16.43 0.66
CA TYR A 462 31.72 -15.74 -0.09
C TYR A 462 31.07 -15.02 -1.29
N PRO A 463 31.66 -13.93 -1.86
CA PRO A 463 31.06 -13.26 -3.01
C PRO A 463 30.73 -14.22 -4.15
N VAL A 464 29.52 -14.10 -4.69
CA VAL A 464 29.05 -14.95 -5.79
C VAL A 464 29.69 -14.53 -7.12
N ARG A 465 29.85 -13.22 -7.31
CA ARG A 465 30.43 -12.61 -8.52
C ARG A 465 30.84 -11.16 -8.29
N LEU A 466 31.47 -10.56 -9.30
CA LEU A 466 31.61 -9.10 -9.37
C LEU A 466 30.37 -8.48 -9.99
N LEU A 467 29.93 -7.36 -9.41
CA LEU A 467 28.91 -6.49 -9.97
C LEU A 467 29.50 -5.05 -9.98
N ASN A 468 29.66 -4.48 -11.18
CA ASN A 468 30.34 -3.18 -11.35
C ASN A 468 31.73 -3.17 -10.69
N ASP A 469 32.53 -4.20 -10.96
CA ASP A 469 33.90 -4.42 -10.43
C ASP A 469 33.97 -4.49 -8.89
N ARG A 470 32.86 -4.80 -8.22
CA ARG A 470 32.81 -4.95 -6.76
C ARG A 470 32.28 -6.34 -6.37
N PRO A 471 32.88 -6.99 -5.38
CA PRO A 471 32.36 -8.24 -4.83
C PRO A 471 30.89 -8.13 -4.42
N TRP A 472 30.05 -9.04 -4.93
CA TRP A 472 28.61 -9.02 -4.72
C TRP A 472 28.06 -10.44 -4.40
N PRO A 473 27.03 -10.58 -3.56
CA PRO A 473 26.45 -9.52 -2.71
C PRO A 473 27.33 -9.23 -1.49
N LYS A 474 27.12 -8.07 -0.87
CA LYS A 474 27.70 -7.75 0.43
C LYS A 474 26.78 -8.24 1.55
N ASN A 475 27.37 -8.77 2.62
CA ASN A 475 26.63 -9.06 3.84
C ASN A 475 26.46 -7.82 4.74
N SER A 476 25.53 -7.88 5.68
CA SER A 476 25.36 -6.90 6.74
C SER A 476 25.19 -7.61 8.11
N PRO A 477 26.13 -7.44 9.03
CA PRO A 477 27.38 -6.68 8.91
C PRO A 477 28.33 -7.25 7.84
N SER A 478 29.30 -6.41 7.41
CA SER A 478 30.26 -6.79 6.37
C SER A 478 31.18 -7.92 6.85
N GLY A 479 31.59 -8.79 5.92
CA GLY A 479 32.44 -9.95 6.14
C GLY A 479 31.83 -11.21 5.57
N TYR A 480 32.67 -12.25 5.45
CA TYR A 480 32.28 -13.55 4.90
C TYR A 480 32.77 -14.65 5.85
N ARG A 481 31.92 -15.66 6.06
CA ARG A 481 32.22 -16.75 7.03
C ARG A 481 32.89 -17.93 6.39
N GLY A 482 32.72 -18.12 5.08
CA GLY A 482 33.04 -19.36 4.37
C GLY A 482 31.92 -20.39 4.47
N TRP A 483 32.24 -21.65 4.47
CA TRP A 483 31.21 -22.70 4.49
C TRP A 483 30.29 -22.57 5.70
N THR A 484 29.02 -22.41 5.42
CA THR A 484 27.99 -22.18 6.42
C THR A 484 26.72 -22.96 6.14
N THR A 485 25.99 -23.34 7.17
CA THR A 485 24.74 -24.09 7.07
C THR A 485 23.59 -23.19 6.64
N LEU A 486 22.56 -23.77 6.02
CA LEU A 486 21.32 -23.10 5.72
C LEU A 486 20.73 -22.38 6.96
N SER A 487 20.71 -23.09 8.11
CA SER A 487 20.18 -22.53 9.37
C SER A 487 20.94 -21.27 9.80
N THR A 488 22.29 -21.30 9.74
CA THR A 488 23.13 -20.13 10.02
C THR A 488 22.88 -18.98 9.01
N GLY A 489 22.74 -19.33 7.72
CA GLY A 489 22.44 -18.39 6.63
C GLY A 489 21.13 -17.64 6.85
N VAL A 490 20.08 -18.36 7.25
CA VAL A 490 18.75 -17.77 7.55
C VAL A 490 18.78 -16.97 8.84
N ALA A 491 19.33 -17.51 9.92
CA ALA A 491 19.37 -16.87 11.23
C ALA A 491 20.11 -15.51 11.21
N ASN A 492 21.21 -15.45 10.44
CA ASN A 492 22.00 -14.23 10.28
C ASN A 492 21.68 -13.42 9.02
N SER A 493 20.64 -13.83 8.27
CA SER A 493 20.19 -13.14 7.06
C SER A 493 21.27 -12.97 5.98
N ILE A 494 22.18 -13.96 5.83
CA ILE A 494 23.35 -13.88 4.95
C ILE A 494 22.91 -13.70 3.48
N ASN A 495 23.40 -12.65 2.83
CA ASN A 495 22.98 -12.30 1.48
C ASN A 495 23.57 -13.26 0.42
N THR A 496 24.82 -13.68 0.59
CA THR A 496 25.47 -14.64 -0.32
C THR A 496 24.73 -15.97 -0.37
N VAL A 497 24.25 -16.45 0.78
CA VAL A 497 23.44 -17.68 0.87
C VAL A 497 22.12 -17.51 0.13
N ALA A 498 21.40 -16.41 0.36
CA ALA A 498 20.12 -16.15 -0.28
C ALA A 498 20.23 -16.07 -1.81
N VAL A 499 21.27 -15.39 -2.30
CA VAL A 499 21.56 -15.27 -3.73
C VAL A 499 21.86 -16.63 -4.36
N GLN A 500 22.71 -17.45 -3.73
CA GLN A 500 23.02 -18.79 -4.23
C GLN A 500 21.77 -19.67 -4.28
N VAL A 501 20.90 -19.58 -3.28
CA VAL A 501 19.65 -20.37 -3.24
C VAL A 501 18.68 -19.94 -4.33
N VAL A 502 18.43 -18.63 -4.49
CA VAL A 502 17.47 -18.14 -5.51
C VAL A 502 17.97 -18.41 -6.92
N GLU A 503 19.28 -18.33 -7.17
CA GLU A 503 19.86 -18.69 -8.47
C GLU A 503 19.75 -20.19 -8.74
N LYS A 504 19.96 -21.02 -7.74
CA LYS A 504 19.79 -22.47 -7.85
C LYS A 504 18.33 -22.89 -8.07
N LEU A 505 17.37 -22.19 -7.46
CA LEU A 505 15.94 -22.37 -7.67
C LEU A 505 15.51 -21.89 -9.07
N GLY A 506 16.18 -20.86 -9.56
CA GLY A 506 15.77 -20.09 -10.72
C GLY A 506 14.86 -18.91 -10.35
N VAL A 507 15.26 -17.71 -10.75
CA VAL A 507 14.57 -16.45 -10.38
C VAL A 507 13.11 -16.44 -10.87
N ALA A 508 12.82 -16.97 -12.05
CA ALA A 508 11.46 -17.08 -12.57
C ALA A 508 10.59 -18.01 -11.71
N ASN A 509 11.12 -19.14 -11.24
CA ASN A 509 10.39 -20.05 -10.36
C ASN A 509 10.10 -19.38 -8.99
N SER A 510 11.07 -18.62 -8.48
CA SER A 510 10.90 -17.82 -7.28
C SER A 510 9.77 -16.79 -7.44
N PHE A 511 9.73 -16.08 -8.56
CA PHE A 511 8.70 -15.10 -8.88
C PHE A 511 7.32 -15.76 -9.00
N THR A 512 7.20 -16.82 -9.81
CA THR A 512 5.93 -17.58 -9.96
C THR A 512 5.41 -18.08 -8.62
N PHE A 513 6.28 -18.61 -7.77
CA PHE A 513 5.90 -19.06 -6.44
C PHE A 513 5.38 -17.89 -5.57
N ALA A 514 6.07 -16.75 -5.59
CA ALA A 514 5.68 -15.59 -4.81
C ALA A 514 4.33 -15.01 -5.25
N THR A 515 4.05 -15.00 -6.54
CA THR A 515 2.80 -14.46 -7.10
C THR A 515 1.63 -15.46 -7.06
N GLU A 516 1.88 -16.75 -7.35
CA GLU A 516 0.81 -17.74 -7.49
C GLU A 516 0.52 -18.51 -6.19
N GLN A 517 1.53 -18.71 -5.32
CA GLN A 517 1.36 -19.48 -4.08
C GLN A 517 1.25 -18.59 -2.84
N MET A 518 1.84 -17.40 -2.88
CA MET A 518 1.85 -16.46 -1.75
C MET A 518 1.08 -15.17 -2.03
N ASN A 519 0.46 -15.06 -3.22
CA ASN A 519 -0.38 -13.94 -3.65
C ASN A 519 0.26 -12.54 -3.46
N LEU A 520 1.59 -12.43 -3.66
CA LEU A 520 2.23 -11.12 -3.62
C LEU A 520 2.00 -10.39 -4.95
N ASP A 521 1.62 -9.10 -4.88
CA ASP A 521 1.44 -8.25 -6.07
C ASP A 521 2.79 -7.72 -6.59
N LEU A 522 3.51 -8.57 -7.34
CA LEU A 522 4.82 -8.27 -7.90
C LEU A 522 4.71 -7.99 -9.41
N VAL A 523 5.61 -7.16 -9.91
CA VAL A 523 5.68 -6.79 -11.33
C VAL A 523 6.79 -7.55 -12.06
N ALA A 524 6.69 -7.62 -13.39
CA ALA A 524 7.67 -8.35 -14.21
C ALA A 524 9.12 -7.86 -14.04
N ASP A 525 9.32 -6.59 -13.69
CA ASP A 525 10.64 -6.03 -13.41
C ASP A 525 11.29 -6.62 -12.15
N ASP A 526 10.52 -7.31 -11.29
CA ASP A 526 11.03 -8.01 -10.12
C ASP A 526 11.60 -9.39 -10.44
N ILE A 527 11.53 -9.88 -11.70
CA ILE A 527 12.15 -11.13 -12.12
C ILE A 527 13.67 -10.96 -12.25
N ASN A 528 14.31 -10.70 -11.12
CA ASN A 528 15.76 -10.57 -11.02
C ASN A 528 16.27 -11.03 -9.65
N THR A 529 17.58 -11.36 -9.58
CA THR A 529 18.20 -11.90 -8.35
C THR A 529 18.16 -10.91 -7.18
N ALA A 530 18.23 -9.60 -7.42
CA ALA A 530 18.25 -8.60 -6.36
C ALA A 530 16.85 -8.44 -5.73
N SER A 531 15.79 -8.39 -6.54
CA SER A 531 14.42 -8.34 -6.05
C SER A 531 14.04 -9.62 -5.32
N MET A 532 14.17 -10.77 -5.98
CA MET A 532 13.76 -12.06 -5.39
C MET A 532 14.67 -12.51 -4.24
N GLY A 533 15.98 -12.28 -4.34
CA GLY A 533 16.94 -12.75 -3.33
C GLY A 533 17.14 -11.81 -2.14
N LEU A 534 16.94 -10.52 -2.31
CA LEU A 534 17.32 -9.49 -1.32
C LEU A 534 16.21 -8.48 -0.99
N GLY A 535 15.09 -8.50 -1.73
CA GLY A 535 13.90 -7.68 -1.48
C GLY A 535 13.99 -6.24 -1.99
N GLY A 536 14.77 -6.01 -3.04
CA GLY A 536 14.78 -4.75 -3.77
C GLY A 536 13.64 -4.70 -4.78
N LEU A 537 12.40 -4.81 -4.30
CA LEU A 537 11.19 -4.86 -5.12
C LEU A 537 10.87 -3.50 -5.76
N THR A 538 10.29 -3.52 -6.94
CA THR A 538 9.94 -2.31 -7.70
C THR A 538 8.86 -1.49 -6.98
N ASN A 539 7.72 -2.08 -6.67
CA ASN A 539 6.63 -1.42 -5.97
C ASN A 539 6.66 -1.68 -4.45
N GLY A 540 7.38 -2.69 -4.01
CA GLY A 540 7.35 -3.15 -2.62
C GLY A 540 6.14 -4.06 -2.34
N VAL A 541 5.87 -4.28 -1.06
CA VAL A 541 4.76 -5.09 -0.54
C VAL A 541 4.18 -4.43 0.71
N SER A 542 2.89 -4.69 0.99
CA SER A 542 2.20 -4.22 2.19
C SER A 542 2.47 -5.11 3.41
N THR A 543 2.11 -4.62 4.61
CA THR A 543 2.17 -5.46 5.82
C THR A 543 1.11 -6.55 5.79
N GLU A 544 -0.01 -6.34 5.14
CA GLU A 544 -1.08 -7.31 4.96
C GLU A 544 -0.63 -8.52 4.14
N GLU A 545 -0.07 -8.28 2.93
CA GLU A 545 0.49 -9.34 2.08
C GLU A 545 1.56 -10.14 2.82
N MET A 546 2.46 -9.47 3.53
CA MET A 546 3.56 -10.13 4.23
C MET A 546 3.08 -10.91 5.45
N ALA A 547 2.08 -10.42 6.19
CA ALA A 547 1.49 -11.15 7.30
C ALA A 547 0.79 -12.44 6.83
N ALA A 548 0.03 -12.37 5.73
CA ALA A 548 -0.63 -13.52 5.10
C ALA A 548 0.37 -14.54 4.56
N ALA A 549 1.44 -14.10 3.86
CA ALA A 549 2.46 -14.99 3.33
C ALA A 549 3.22 -15.76 4.43
N TYR A 550 3.46 -15.13 5.59
CA TYR A 550 4.11 -15.82 6.71
C TYR A 550 3.14 -16.69 7.51
N ALA A 551 1.85 -16.37 7.51
CA ALA A 551 0.82 -17.20 8.13
C ALA A 551 0.82 -18.65 7.60
N VAL A 552 1.22 -18.84 6.34
CA VAL A 552 1.40 -20.16 5.70
C VAL A 552 2.27 -21.10 6.53
N PHE A 553 3.34 -20.57 7.13
CA PHE A 553 4.26 -21.39 7.92
C PHE A 553 3.67 -21.80 9.26
N ALA A 554 2.87 -20.92 9.89
CA ALA A 554 2.15 -21.25 11.12
C ALA A 554 0.97 -22.20 10.86
N ASN A 555 0.42 -22.18 9.65
CA ASN A 555 -0.78 -22.93 9.22
C ASN A 555 -0.45 -24.23 8.46
N GLY A 556 0.68 -24.86 8.77
CA GLY A 556 1.03 -26.16 8.18
C GLY A 556 1.22 -26.16 6.65
N GLY A 557 1.42 -24.98 6.03
CA GLY A 557 1.66 -24.85 4.60
C GLY A 557 0.44 -24.39 3.79
N VAL A 558 -0.69 -24.13 4.45
CA VAL A 558 -1.91 -23.65 3.80
C VAL A 558 -1.96 -22.13 3.79
N TYR A 559 -2.12 -21.54 2.61
CA TYR A 559 -2.38 -20.13 2.41
C TYR A 559 -3.88 -19.85 2.52
N ASN A 560 -4.23 -18.81 3.25
CA ASN A 560 -5.55 -18.21 3.27
C ASN A 560 -5.40 -16.73 2.90
N SER A 561 -6.16 -16.27 1.89
CA SER A 561 -6.11 -14.85 1.51
C SER A 561 -6.59 -13.96 2.66
N PRO A 562 -5.89 -12.84 2.93
CA PRO A 562 -6.30 -11.94 3.99
C PRO A 562 -7.63 -11.26 3.64
N ARG A 563 -8.45 -11.02 4.67
CA ARG A 563 -9.72 -10.28 4.53
C ARG A 563 -10.06 -9.57 5.83
N LEU A 564 -10.72 -8.40 5.70
CA LEU A 564 -11.16 -7.61 6.84
C LEU A 564 -12.66 -7.77 7.12
N TYR A 565 -13.43 -8.34 6.19
CA TYR A 565 -14.85 -8.64 6.35
C TYR A 565 -15.18 -9.97 5.68
N THR A 566 -16.27 -10.59 6.11
CA THR A 566 -16.74 -11.89 5.58
C THR A 566 -17.92 -11.73 4.65
N GLN A 567 -18.86 -10.89 4.99
CA GLN A 567 -20.07 -10.62 4.20
C GLN A 567 -20.63 -9.23 4.49
N VAL A 568 -21.49 -8.76 3.58
CA VAL A 568 -22.29 -7.54 3.75
C VAL A 568 -23.74 -7.90 3.43
N GLU A 569 -24.65 -7.56 4.32
CA GLU A 569 -26.10 -7.70 4.15
C GLU A 569 -26.73 -6.31 3.96
N ASP A 570 -27.84 -6.27 3.20
CA ASP A 570 -28.68 -5.08 3.11
C ASP A 570 -29.65 -4.96 4.31
N ALA A 571 -30.46 -3.90 4.33
CA ALA A 571 -31.43 -3.66 5.39
C ALA A 571 -32.52 -4.75 5.51
N ASP A 572 -32.75 -5.51 4.46
CA ASP A 572 -33.70 -6.63 4.42
C ASP A 572 -33.04 -7.98 4.82
N GLY A 573 -31.74 -8.00 5.12
CA GLY A 573 -30.98 -9.19 5.48
C GLY A 573 -30.53 -10.04 4.30
N ASN A 574 -30.56 -9.49 3.08
CA ASN A 574 -30.02 -10.19 1.91
C ASN A 574 -28.51 -9.99 1.84
N VAL A 575 -27.77 -11.08 1.60
CA VAL A 575 -26.32 -11.01 1.39
C VAL A 575 -26.04 -10.36 0.04
N ILE A 576 -25.42 -9.18 0.08
CA ILE A 576 -25.04 -8.40 -1.11
C ILE A 576 -23.60 -8.72 -1.53
N LEU A 577 -22.68 -8.83 -0.57
CA LEU A 577 -21.30 -9.25 -0.79
C LEU A 577 -21.00 -10.48 0.08
N ASN A 578 -20.33 -11.47 -0.53
CA ASN A 578 -19.80 -12.64 0.17
C ASN A 578 -18.30 -12.69 -0.13
N ASN A 579 -17.47 -12.36 0.87
CA ASN A 579 -16.02 -12.30 0.75
C ASN A 579 -15.41 -13.62 1.24
N GLU A 580 -15.45 -14.64 0.39
CA GLU A 580 -14.84 -15.94 0.70
C GLU A 580 -13.31 -15.87 0.62
N THR A 581 -12.65 -16.51 1.57
CA THR A 581 -11.19 -16.64 1.56
C THR A 581 -10.75 -17.61 0.46
N ASP A 582 -9.81 -17.19 -0.39
CA ASP A 582 -9.10 -18.11 -1.27
C ASP A 582 -8.13 -18.94 -0.46
N THR A 583 -8.33 -20.25 -0.45
CA THR A 583 -7.56 -21.21 0.35
C THR A 583 -6.91 -22.25 -0.53
N HIS A 584 -5.60 -22.42 -0.40
CA HIS A 584 -4.85 -23.45 -1.11
C HIS A 584 -3.60 -23.90 -0.34
N VAL A 585 -3.08 -25.07 -0.71
CA VAL A 585 -1.82 -25.57 -0.17
C VAL A 585 -0.67 -24.88 -0.91
N ALA A 586 -0.02 -23.94 -0.25
CA ALA A 586 1.10 -23.18 -0.83
C ALA A 586 2.42 -23.95 -0.75
N VAL A 587 2.66 -24.66 0.35
CA VAL A 587 3.83 -25.54 0.55
C VAL A 587 3.45 -26.80 1.29
N LYS A 588 4.31 -27.80 1.20
CA LYS A 588 4.16 -29.06 1.97
C LYS A 588 4.23 -28.78 3.47
N GLU A 589 3.50 -29.55 4.26
CA GLU A 589 3.55 -29.49 5.73
C GLU A 589 4.99 -29.61 6.27
N THR A 590 5.81 -30.50 5.67
CA THR A 590 7.23 -30.64 6.02
C THR A 590 8.03 -29.37 5.71
N THR A 591 7.70 -28.66 4.63
CA THR A 591 8.36 -27.39 4.28
C THR A 591 8.00 -26.30 5.29
N ALA A 592 6.72 -26.18 5.66
CA ALA A 592 6.28 -25.25 6.70
C ALA A 592 6.99 -25.53 8.04
N HIS A 593 7.09 -26.79 8.42
CA HIS A 593 7.82 -27.21 9.63
C HIS A 593 9.30 -26.80 9.60
N PHE A 594 10.00 -27.03 8.48
CA PHE A 594 11.40 -26.62 8.36
C PHE A 594 11.55 -25.09 8.34
N MET A 595 10.61 -24.37 7.73
CA MET A 595 10.59 -22.92 7.78
C MET A 595 10.39 -22.41 9.21
N ASN A 596 9.52 -23.04 9.99
CA ASN A 596 9.34 -22.73 11.42
C ASN A 596 10.65 -22.91 12.19
N GLN A 597 11.40 -24.01 11.97
CA GLN A 597 12.69 -24.22 12.60
C GLN A 597 13.72 -23.16 12.22
N LEU A 598 13.82 -22.82 10.93
CA LEU A 598 14.76 -21.83 10.43
C LEU A 598 14.45 -20.44 11.00
N LEU A 599 13.16 -20.04 11.02
CA LEU A 599 12.72 -18.72 11.48
C LEU A 599 12.70 -18.59 13.02
N GLN A 600 12.50 -19.69 13.75
CA GLN A 600 12.81 -19.73 15.19
C GLN A 600 14.30 -19.50 15.47
N GLY A 601 15.19 -19.99 14.60
CA GLY A 601 16.62 -19.72 14.68
C GLY A 601 16.95 -18.21 14.63
N VAL A 602 16.20 -17.44 13.86
CA VAL A 602 16.31 -15.96 13.80
C VAL A 602 15.98 -15.33 15.16
N MET A 603 14.96 -15.88 15.86
CA MET A 603 14.49 -15.37 17.17
C MET A 603 15.35 -15.88 18.34
N ASN A 604 15.96 -17.08 18.23
CA ASN A 604 16.66 -17.69 19.34
C ASN A 604 18.16 -17.31 19.42
N GLY A 605 18.78 -16.84 18.34
CA GLY A 605 20.20 -16.49 18.33
C GLY A 605 20.62 -15.69 17.10
N GLY A 606 19.65 -15.39 16.23
CA GLY A 606 19.88 -14.65 15.00
C GLY A 606 19.60 -13.14 15.15
N THR A 607 19.30 -12.53 13.99
CA THR A 607 19.15 -11.06 13.86
C THR A 607 18.00 -10.45 14.66
N ALA A 608 17.05 -11.27 15.17
CA ALA A 608 15.90 -10.81 15.94
C ALA A 608 15.91 -11.30 17.39
N SER A 609 17.02 -11.84 17.91
CA SER A 609 17.07 -12.49 19.23
C SER A 609 16.60 -11.58 20.38
N ARG A 610 16.92 -10.29 20.36
CA ARG A 610 16.47 -9.31 21.35
C ARG A 610 14.96 -9.00 21.34
N TYR A 611 14.25 -9.43 20.30
CA TYR A 611 12.81 -9.19 20.11
C TYR A 611 11.97 -10.47 20.28
N ARG A 612 12.58 -11.52 20.84
CA ARG A 612 11.89 -12.77 21.15
C ARG A 612 10.82 -12.51 22.22
N LEU A 613 9.66 -13.14 22.02
CA LEU A 613 8.59 -13.11 23.04
C LEU A 613 8.97 -13.92 24.27
N SER A 614 8.64 -13.39 25.42
CA SER A 614 8.73 -14.13 26.68
C SER A 614 7.54 -15.04 26.83
N GLY A 615 7.76 -16.30 27.18
CA GLY A 615 6.65 -17.23 27.44
C GLY A 615 5.88 -17.74 26.23
N MET A 616 6.24 -17.33 25.00
CA MET A 616 5.53 -17.75 23.80
C MET A 616 6.51 -18.21 22.69
N THR A 617 6.17 -19.33 22.04
CA THR A 617 6.88 -19.78 20.83
C THR A 617 6.66 -18.80 19.69
N CYS A 618 7.74 -18.30 19.10
CA CYS A 618 7.65 -17.36 18.00
C CYS A 618 8.75 -17.62 16.95
N ALA A 619 8.46 -17.21 15.74
CA ALA A 619 9.36 -17.25 14.59
C ALA A 619 9.26 -15.93 13.83
N GLY A 620 10.28 -15.56 13.05
CA GLY A 620 10.19 -14.29 12.32
C GLY A 620 11.44 -13.96 11.54
N LYS A 621 11.39 -12.81 10.82
CA LYS A 621 12.47 -12.34 9.97
C LYS A 621 12.55 -10.84 9.91
N THR A 622 13.76 -10.30 10.08
CA THR A 622 14.06 -8.87 9.91
C THR A 622 14.23 -8.51 8.44
N GLY A 623 13.77 -7.32 8.08
CA GLY A 623 14.01 -6.66 6.81
C GLY A 623 14.69 -5.31 7.00
N THR A 624 15.56 -4.96 6.06
CA THR A 624 16.27 -3.68 6.02
C THR A 624 16.62 -3.41 4.56
N THR A 625 16.27 -2.24 4.05
CA THR A 625 16.69 -1.79 2.71
C THR A 625 18.14 -1.29 2.72
N SER A 626 18.78 -1.26 1.54
CA SER A 626 20.21 -0.97 1.40
C SER A 626 20.63 0.36 2.04
N GLU A 627 19.82 1.41 1.89
CA GLU A 627 20.08 2.75 2.45
C GLU A 627 19.46 2.96 3.84
N ASN A 628 18.86 1.93 4.42
CA ASN A 628 18.12 1.99 5.68
C ASN A 628 16.92 2.95 5.67
N TYR A 629 16.25 3.10 4.53
CA TYR A 629 15.04 3.91 4.43
C TYR A 629 13.82 3.19 4.99
N ASP A 630 13.77 1.86 4.84
CA ASP A 630 12.71 1.02 5.35
C ASP A 630 13.26 -0.06 6.28
N ARG A 631 12.53 -0.32 7.34
CA ARG A 631 12.73 -1.43 8.26
C ARG A 631 11.46 -2.25 8.31
N TYR A 632 11.62 -3.53 8.12
CA TYR A 632 10.54 -4.49 8.14
C TYR A 632 10.78 -5.55 9.21
N PHE A 633 9.73 -6.05 9.79
CA PHE A 633 9.75 -7.28 10.57
C PHE A 633 8.45 -8.04 10.36
N VAL A 634 8.56 -9.31 10.04
CA VAL A 634 7.42 -10.22 10.03
C VAL A 634 7.71 -11.31 11.03
N GLY A 635 6.84 -11.48 12.00
CA GLY A 635 6.95 -12.49 13.02
C GLY A 635 5.60 -13.10 13.35
N TYR A 636 5.61 -14.34 13.78
CA TYR A 636 4.39 -15.08 14.05
C TYR A 636 4.55 -16.02 15.25
N THR A 637 3.43 -16.33 15.84
CA THR A 637 3.20 -17.35 16.86
C THR A 637 2.31 -18.45 16.24
N PRO A 638 2.00 -19.53 16.93
CA PRO A 638 0.98 -20.47 16.46
C PRO A 638 -0.44 -19.90 16.39
N TYR A 639 -0.67 -18.67 16.90
CA TYR A 639 -1.97 -18.02 16.95
C TYR A 639 -2.11 -16.92 15.89
N TYR A 640 -1.08 -16.10 15.70
CA TYR A 640 -1.15 -14.91 14.85
C TYR A 640 0.15 -14.69 14.08
N SER A 641 0.00 -14.22 12.84
CA SER A 641 1.08 -13.68 12.02
C SER A 641 0.94 -12.17 11.94
N ALA A 642 2.03 -11.45 12.24
CA ALA A 642 2.02 -9.99 12.22
C ALA A 642 3.22 -9.43 11.45
N ALA A 643 2.95 -8.50 10.54
CA ALA A 643 3.97 -7.77 9.80
C ALA A 643 3.97 -6.30 10.20
N VAL A 644 5.16 -5.75 10.39
CA VAL A 644 5.38 -4.35 10.76
C VAL A 644 6.37 -3.71 9.80
N TRP A 645 6.01 -2.54 9.31
CA TRP A 645 6.89 -1.63 8.59
C TRP A 645 7.20 -0.39 9.45
N CYS A 646 8.42 0.15 9.31
CA CYS A 646 8.81 1.46 9.81
C CYS A 646 9.59 2.23 8.75
N GLY A 647 9.26 3.51 8.56
CA GLY A 647 9.90 4.40 7.60
C GLY A 647 9.45 5.85 7.74
N TYR A 648 9.94 6.69 6.86
CA TYR A 648 9.52 8.09 6.73
C TYR A 648 8.67 8.28 5.47
N ASP A 649 7.84 9.31 5.45
CA ASP A 649 7.06 9.68 4.26
C ASP A 649 7.95 9.91 3.04
N LYS A 650 8.97 10.74 3.22
CA LYS A 650 10.04 10.92 2.25
C LYS A 650 11.24 10.10 2.68
N ASN A 651 11.79 9.31 1.79
CA ASN A 651 12.91 8.41 2.07
C ASN A 651 14.07 9.14 2.74
N GLU A 652 14.30 8.84 4.01
CA GLU A 652 15.44 9.26 4.80
C GLU A 652 15.98 8.09 5.60
N ARG A 653 17.27 8.13 5.91
CA ARG A 653 17.92 7.07 6.66
C ARG A 653 17.41 7.01 8.09
N ILE A 654 16.89 5.84 8.48
CA ILE A 654 16.45 5.57 9.85
C ILE A 654 17.67 5.41 10.76
N SER A 655 17.78 6.29 11.75
CA SER A 655 18.79 6.23 12.81
C SER A 655 18.19 5.63 14.08
N TYR A 656 18.25 4.31 14.20
CA TYR A 656 17.70 3.54 15.33
C TYR A 656 18.64 2.40 15.68
N SER A 657 18.85 2.13 16.97
CA SER A 657 19.67 1.00 17.44
C SER A 657 18.88 -0.30 17.30
N GLY A 658 19.24 -1.14 16.34
CA GLY A 658 18.53 -2.38 16.01
C GLY A 658 17.47 -2.19 14.94
N ASN A 659 16.35 -2.94 15.03
CA ASN A 659 15.25 -2.86 14.08
C ASN A 659 13.99 -2.30 14.76
N PRO A 660 13.53 -1.09 14.40
CA PRO A 660 12.35 -0.48 15.03
C PRO A 660 11.05 -1.24 14.73
N ALA A 661 10.92 -1.84 13.55
CA ALA A 661 9.75 -2.65 13.22
C ALA A 661 9.65 -3.90 14.11
N ALA A 662 10.78 -4.57 14.36
CA ALA A 662 10.83 -5.70 15.30
C ALA A 662 10.55 -5.27 16.74
N ALA A 663 10.95 -4.06 17.14
CA ALA A 663 10.65 -3.50 18.46
C ALA A 663 9.15 -3.22 18.62
N MET A 664 8.51 -2.62 17.63
CA MET A 664 7.05 -2.39 17.63
C MET A 664 6.28 -3.71 17.62
N TRP A 665 6.69 -4.66 16.77
CA TRP A 665 6.13 -6.01 16.75
C TRP A 665 6.19 -6.67 18.13
N ASN A 666 7.36 -6.64 18.77
CA ASN A 666 7.53 -7.26 20.10
C ASN A 666 6.60 -6.62 21.14
N LYS A 667 6.46 -5.29 21.15
CA LYS A 667 5.60 -4.58 22.12
C LYS A 667 4.11 -4.95 21.94
N VAL A 668 3.63 -5.06 20.70
CA VAL A 668 2.25 -5.46 20.44
C VAL A 668 2.06 -6.94 20.74
N MET A 669 2.89 -7.80 20.13
CA MET A 669 2.71 -9.24 20.23
C MET A 669 3.03 -9.80 21.61
N GLN A 670 3.83 -9.13 22.44
CA GLN A 670 4.04 -9.52 23.83
C GLN A 670 2.77 -9.31 24.65
N LYS A 671 2.07 -8.18 24.49
CA LYS A 671 0.79 -7.97 25.16
C LYS A 671 -0.25 -9.04 24.79
N ILE A 672 -0.31 -9.40 23.50
CA ILE A 672 -1.20 -10.47 23.04
C ILE A 672 -0.76 -11.83 23.61
N ALA A 673 0.56 -12.11 23.62
CA ALA A 673 1.10 -13.36 24.11
C ALA A 673 0.96 -13.55 25.63
N ASP A 674 0.97 -12.47 26.42
CA ASP A 674 0.82 -12.51 27.87
C ASP A 674 -0.57 -13.03 28.30
N GLU A 675 -1.55 -12.99 27.39
CA GLU A 675 -2.93 -13.45 27.61
C GLU A 675 -3.19 -14.85 27.03
N GLN A 676 -2.17 -15.48 26.41
CA GLN A 676 -2.31 -16.77 25.73
C GLN A 676 -1.43 -17.84 26.34
N GLU A 677 -1.91 -19.08 26.29
CA GLU A 677 -1.09 -20.24 26.64
C GLU A 677 -0.01 -20.49 25.57
N ASN A 678 1.21 -20.85 26.01
CA ASN A 678 2.27 -21.19 25.06
C ASN A 678 1.90 -22.46 24.27
N LYS A 679 1.93 -22.35 22.95
CA LYS A 679 1.73 -23.45 22.01
C LYS A 679 2.95 -23.59 21.12
N SER A 680 3.38 -24.80 20.81
CA SER A 680 4.41 -25.07 19.79
C SER A 680 3.80 -25.13 18.42
N PHE A 681 4.58 -24.84 17.38
CA PHE A 681 4.18 -25.10 16.01
C PHE A 681 3.98 -26.60 15.78
N ASP A 682 3.03 -26.94 14.94
CA ASP A 682 2.72 -28.33 14.63
C ASP A 682 3.90 -29.04 13.96
N VAL A 683 4.07 -30.30 14.29
CA VAL A 683 5.12 -31.17 13.73
C VAL A 683 4.45 -32.23 12.87
N PRO A 684 4.85 -32.39 11.60
CA PRO A 684 4.32 -33.43 10.73
C PRO A 684 4.45 -34.82 11.35
N SER A 685 3.41 -35.61 11.24
CA SER A 685 3.38 -36.99 11.80
C SER A 685 4.32 -37.98 11.08
N GLY A 686 4.88 -37.58 9.92
CA GLY A 686 5.72 -38.41 9.07
C GLY A 686 6.42 -37.58 7.98
N GLY A 687 7.02 -38.30 7.01
CA GLY A 687 7.66 -37.64 5.86
C GLY A 687 9.03 -37.06 6.13
N MET A 688 9.66 -37.39 7.27
CA MET A 688 10.98 -36.88 7.66
C MET A 688 11.93 -38.02 8.07
N VAL A 689 13.22 -37.82 7.84
CA VAL A 689 14.29 -38.74 8.23
C VAL A 689 15.47 -37.98 8.82
N SER A 690 16.16 -38.56 9.82
CA SER A 690 17.38 -37.99 10.38
C SER A 690 18.60 -38.60 9.71
N VAL A 691 19.62 -37.78 9.44
CA VAL A 691 20.85 -38.17 8.75
C VAL A 691 22.05 -37.43 9.36
N ASN A 692 23.18 -38.08 9.45
CA ASN A 692 24.46 -37.49 9.87
C ASN A 692 25.16 -36.89 8.67
N VAL A 693 25.35 -35.60 8.66
CA VAL A 693 25.97 -34.87 7.56
C VAL A 693 27.17 -34.05 8.02
N CYS A 694 28.02 -33.73 7.08
CA CYS A 694 29.11 -32.79 7.27
C CYS A 694 28.54 -31.35 7.37
N ALA A 695 28.94 -30.57 8.36
CA ALA A 695 28.49 -29.19 8.58
C ALA A 695 28.99 -28.20 7.52
N ASP A 696 30.04 -28.55 6.75
CA ASP A 696 30.60 -27.71 5.69
C ASP A 696 30.12 -28.10 4.29
N SER A 697 30.04 -29.39 3.96
CA SER A 697 29.60 -29.83 2.61
C SER A 697 28.10 -30.13 2.52
N GLY A 698 27.40 -30.36 3.65
CA GLY A 698 26.01 -30.82 3.66
C GLY A 698 25.78 -32.26 3.20
N LEU A 699 26.84 -32.98 2.80
CA LEU A 699 26.83 -34.36 2.35
C LEU A 699 26.99 -35.31 3.53
N LEU A 700 26.84 -36.64 3.30
CA LEU A 700 27.03 -37.64 4.36
C LEU A 700 28.40 -37.48 4.99
N ALA A 701 28.45 -37.48 6.31
CA ALA A 701 29.67 -37.29 7.05
C ALA A 701 30.62 -38.52 6.91
N THR A 702 31.91 -38.26 6.90
CA THR A 702 32.97 -39.26 6.86
C THR A 702 33.88 -39.13 8.10
N SER A 703 34.79 -40.07 8.30
CA SER A 703 35.79 -39.96 9.37
C SER A 703 36.68 -38.72 9.22
N ALA A 704 36.90 -38.23 7.99
CA ALA A 704 37.59 -36.95 7.81
C ALA A 704 36.83 -35.75 8.41
N CYS A 705 35.49 -35.77 8.36
CA CYS A 705 34.70 -34.72 9.00
C CYS A 705 34.79 -34.74 10.53
N GLU A 706 35.08 -35.90 11.12
CA GLU A 706 35.27 -36.00 12.58
C GLU A 706 36.68 -35.50 13.00
N ALA A 707 37.65 -35.61 12.08
CA ALA A 707 39.04 -35.24 12.31
C ALA A 707 39.39 -33.82 11.89
N ASP A 708 38.40 -32.94 11.61
CA ASP A 708 38.65 -31.53 11.21
C ASP A 708 39.45 -30.79 12.27
N LEU A 709 40.38 -29.94 11.85
CA LEU A 709 41.27 -29.17 12.73
C LEU A 709 40.49 -28.24 13.68
N ARG A 710 39.27 -27.84 13.32
CA ARG A 710 38.32 -27.05 14.12
C ARG A 710 37.53 -27.87 15.14
N GLY A 711 37.71 -29.21 15.15
CA GLY A 711 36.87 -30.18 15.86
C GLY A 711 35.84 -30.85 14.95
N SER A 712 35.10 -31.83 15.48
CA SER A 712 34.15 -32.59 14.67
C SER A 712 33.14 -31.69 13.93
N ARG A 713 33.07 -31.92 12.62
CA ARG A 713 32.09 -31.24 11.69
C ARG A 713 30.91 -32.15 11.35
N VAL A 714 30.67 -33.19 12.16
CA VAL A 714 29.51 -34.08 12.00
C VAL A 714 28.33 -33.53 12.76
N ARG A 715 27.21 -33.38 12.09
CA ARG A 715 25.92 -32.95 12.72
C ARG A 715 24.79 -33.87 12.28
N SER A 716 23.89 -34.19 13.21
CA SER A 716 22.62 -34.82 12.87
C SER A 716 21.61 -33.78 12.42
N VAL A 717 20.90 -34.04 11.34
CA VAL A 717 19.89 -33.13 10.80
C VAL A 717 18.69 -33.91 10.28
N THR A 718 17.48 -33.38 10.49
CA THR A 718 16.24 -33.94 9.95
C THR A 718 15.94 -33.28 8.61
N VAL A 719 15.67 -34.09 7.57
CA VAL A 719 15.29 -33.64 6.23
C VAL A 719 14.01 -34.32 5.79
N ALA A 720 13.36 -33.83 4.75
CA ALA A 720 12.21 -34.50 4.14
C ALA A 720 12.62 -35.88 3.61
N ALA A 721 11.76 -36.87 3.76
CA ALA A 721 12.01 -38.23 3.26
C ALA A 721 12.22 -38.17 1.72
N GLY A 722 13.29 -38.88 1.26
CA GLY A 722 13.66 -38.87 -0.14
C GLY A 722 14.58 -37.71 -0.57
N THR A 723 14.87 -36.75 0.33
CA THR A 723 15.78 -35.61 0.05
C THR A 723 17.10 -35.71 0.82
N ALA A 724 17.32 -36.80 1.56
CA ALA A 724 18.56 -37.04 2.27
C ALA A 724 19.75 -37.14 1.27
N PRO A 725 20.90 -36.53 1.57
CA PRO A 725 22.07 -36.67 0.72
C PRO A 725 22.51 -38.13 0.63
N THR A 726 22.91 -38.57 -0.57
CA THR A 726 23.38 -39.93 -0.84
C THR A 726 24.89 -39.99 -1.05
N GLU A 727 25.51 -38.85 -1.32
CA GLU A 727 26.94 -38.73 -1.54
C GLU A 727 27.68 -38.46 -0.23
N SER A 728 28.88 -38.98 -0.10
CA SER A 728 29.74 -38.71 1.04
C SER A 728 30.53 -37.41 0.86
N CYS A 729 30.92 -36.80 1.97
CA CYS A 729 31.73 -35.60 1.98
C CYS A 729 33.08 -35.82 1.31
N THR A 730 33.38 -34.98 0.32
CA THR A 730 34.64 -34.91 -0.39
C THR A 730 35.47 -33.69 -0.08
N LEU A 731 34.84 -32.73 0.69
CA LEU A 731 35.46 -31.47 1.02
C LEU A 731 36.58 -31.58 2.05
N HIS A 732 36.49 -32.58 2.98
CA HIS A 732 37.50 -32.83 3.98
C HIS A 732 38.49 -33.89 3.50
N LYS A 733 39.78 -33.55 3.54
CA LYS A 733 40.87 -34.50 3.28
C LYS A 733 41.78 -34.57 4.49
N ILE A 734 42.26 -35.76 4.78
CA ILE A 734 43.22 -36.06 5.88
C ILE A 734 44.62 -35.66 5.48
N TYR A 735 45.29 -34.97 6.37
CA TYR A 735 46.69 -34.57 6.29
C TYR A 735 47.41 -34.91 7.58
N ASP A 736 48.70 -35.18 7.48
CA ASP A 736 49.58 -35.27 8.64
C ASP A 736 49.94 -33.85 9.07
N TYR A 737 49.63 -33.48 10.30
CA TYR A 737 49.73 -32.14 10.86
C TYR A 737 50.67 -32.14 12.08
N CYS A 738 51.68 -31.27 12.07
CA CYS A 738 52.54 -31.03 13.20
C CYS A 738 51.89 -30.11 14.21
N THR A 739 51.54 -30.62 15.39
CA THR A 739 50.82 -29.88 16.44
C THR A 739 51.68 -28.76 17.09
N GLU A 740 53.00 -28.96 17.15
CA GLU A 740 53.95 -27.97 17.66
C GLU A 740 54.22 -26.88 16.63
N GLY A 741 54.47 -27.25 15.37
CA GLY A 741 54.74 -26.32 14.27
C GLY A 741 53.50 -25.62 13.71
N LYS A 742 52.33 -26.12 14.06
CA LYS A 742 51.04 -25.63 13.50
C LYS A 742 51.07 -25.58 11.96
N CYS A 743 51.62 -26.60 11.34
CA CYS A 743 51.84 -26.73 9.89
C CYS A 743 51.62 -28.16 9.42
N LEU A 744 51.58 -28.41 8.10
CA LEU A 744 51.65 -29.78 7.60
C LEU A 744 52.96 -30.44 8.01
N ALA A 745 52.85 -31.68 8.50
CA ALA A 745 54.01 -32.40 8.95
C ALA A 745 55.00 -32.71 7.82
N THR A 746 56.29 -32.66 8.14
CA THR A 746 57.38 -33.06 7.26
C THR A 746 58.06 -34.32 7.83
N GLU A 747 58.98 -34.93 7.09
CA GLU A 747 59.73 -36.06 7.52
C GLU A 747 60.64 -35.82 8.75
N PHE A 748 60.82 -34.53 9.10
CA PHE A 748 61.59 -34.08 10.25
C PHE A 748 60.76 -33.92 11.54
N CYS A 749 59.44 -34.02 11.44
CA CYS A 749 58.59 -33.88 12.62
C CYS A 749 58.62 -35.16 13.46
N PRO A 750 58.84 -35.04 14.78
CA PRO A 750 58.77 -36.23 15.66
C PRO A 750 57.41 -36.90 15.56
N PRO A 751 57.29 -38.19 15.53
CA PRO A 751 56.05 -38.95 15.39
C PRO A 751 54.99 -38.59 16.46
N ASP A 752 55.42 -38.24 17.65
CA ASP A 752 54.58 -37.86 18.78
C ASP A 752 53.99 -36.43 18.64
N THR A 753 54.56 -35.65 17.74
CA THR A 753 54.03 -34.30 17.40
C THR A 753 53.13 -34.34 16.14
N VAL A 754 53.04 -35.45 15.45
CA VAL A 754 52.24 -35.61 14.22
C VAL A 754 50.87 -36.19 14.54
N GLN A 755 49.84 -35.47 14.16
CA GLN A 755 48.42 -35.87 14.26
C GLN A 755 47.79 -35.90 12.88
N GLN A 756 46.93 -36.88 12.61
CA GLN A 756 46.07 -36.83 11.43
C GLN A 756 44.89 -35.88 11.66
N VAL A 757 44.83 -34.83 10.88
CA VAL A 757 43.73 -33.86 10.90
C VAL A 757 43.14 -33.71 9.51
N ALA A 758 41.89 -33.31 9.40
CA ALA A 758 41.30 -32.94 8.13
C ALA A 758 41.36 -31.44 7.90
N LEU A 759 41.62 -31.04 6.68
CA LEU A 759 41.55 -29.70 6.17
C LEU A 759 40.51 -29.61 5.03
N LEU A 760 40.07 -28.42 4.74
CA LEU A 760 39.14 -28.15 3.61
C LEU A 760 39.92 -28.15 2.29
N ASP A 761 39.65 -29.14 1.42
CA ASP A 761 40.20 -29.20 0.06
C ASP A 761 39.32 -28.42 -0.91
N TYR A 762 39.47 -27.10 -0.88
CA TYR A 762 38.66 -26.16 -1.64
C TYR A 762 39.44 -24.89 -2.00
N THR A 763 39.20 -24.37 -3.20
CA THR A 763 39.81 -23.14 -3.67
C THR A 763 38.74 -22.13 -4.01
N ARG A 764 38.83 -20.94 -3.44
CA ARG A 764 37.93 -19.79 -3.74
C ARG A 764 38.50 -18.95 -4.86
N VAL A 765 37.57 -18.25 -5.55
CA VAL A 765 37.96 -17.23 -6.51
C VAL A 765 38.56 -16.06 -5.71
N ASP A 766 39.72 -15.58 -6.15
CA ASP A 766 40.35 -14.40 -5.54
C ASP A 766 39.65 -13.11 -6.00
N TYR A 767 39.01 -12.44 -5.09
CA TYR A 767 38.40 -11.10 -5.29
C TYR A 767 39.23 -9.96 -4.68
N GLY A 768 40.52 -10.25 -4.35
CA GLY A 768 41.46 -9.30 -3.80
C GLY A 768 41.75 -9.45 -2.30
N PRO A 769 42.85 -8.88 -1.81
CA PRO A 769 43.43 -9.15 -0.49
C PRO A 769 42.54 -8.81 0.70
N ASN A 770 41.50 -7.98 0.49
CA ASN A 770 40.58 -7.59 1.54
C ASN A 770 39.32 -8.50 1.61
N ILE A 771 39.21 -9.51 0.75
CA ILE A 771 38.06 -10.42 0.68
C ILE A 771 38.50 -11.80 1.20
N VAL A 772 38.44 -11.94 2.50
CA VAL A 772 38.83 -13.18 3.19
C VAL A 772 37.62 -13.80 3.90
N ALA A 773 37.42 -15.09 3.76
CA ALA A 773 36.39 -15.80 4.51
C ALA A 773 36.94 -16.30 5.86
N GLY A 774 36.06 -16.41 6.88
CA GLY A 774 36.45 -16.76 8.24
C GLY A 774 37.09 -18.16 8.39
N ASP A 775 36.80 -19.05 7.44
CA ASP A 775 37.35 -20.40 7.39
C ASP A 775 38.61 -20.56 6.50
N SER A 776 39.11 -19.45 5.93
CA SER A 776 40.26 -19.49 5.00
C SER A 776 41.50 -20.06 5.62
N ALA A 777 41.71 -19.92 6.94
CA ALA A 777 42.87 -20.51 7.65
C ALA A 777 42.84 -22.04 7.73
N TYR A 778 41.72 -22.67 7.41
CA TYR A 778 41.53 -24.13 7.43
C TYR A 778 41.46 -24.76 6.03
N LEU A 779 41.68 -23.99 4.99
CA LEU A 779 41.84 -24.47 3.64
C LEU A 779 43.22 -25.19 3.52
N ALA A 780 43.26 -26.28 2.79
CA ALA A 780 44.54 -26.97 2.52
C ALA A 780 45.55 -26.03 1.85
N SER A 781 45.09 -25.14 0.99
CA SER A 781 45.88 -24.08 0.32
C SER A 781 46.52 -23.07 1.28
N ALA A 782 45.98 -22.90 2.47
CA ALA A 782 46.56 -22.01 3.49
C ALA A 782 47.91 -22.59 4.04
N PHE A 783 48.13 -23.90 3.86
CA PHE A 783 49.30 -24.62 4.23
C PHE A 783 50.24 -24.96 3.05
N GLU A 784 50.02 -24.35 1.89
CA GLU A 784 50.74 -24.58 0.67
C GLU A 784 51.34 -23.27 0.12
N THR A 785 52.54 -23.32 -0.43
CA THR A 785 53.13 -22.20 -1.14
C THR A 785 53.19 -22.54 -2.64
N VAL A 786 52.64 -21.68 -3.48
CA VAL A 786 52.74 -21.82 -4.93
C VAL A 786 54.01 -21.06 -5.38
N LEU A 787 54.97 -21.77 -5.97
CA LEU A 787 56.16 -21.20 -6.54
C LEU A 787 55.88 -20.52 -7.88
N GLU A 788 56.80 -19.63 -8.35
CA GLU A 788 56.67 -18.90 -9.63
C GLU A 788 56.48 -19.78 -10.88
N ASP A 789 56.95 -21.05 -10.81
CA ASP A 789 56.78 -22.05 -11.86
C ASP A 789 55.43 -22.79 -11.80
N GLY A 790 54.55 -22.45 -10.85
CA GLY A 790 53.28 -23.12 -10.63
C GLY A 790 53.37 -24.39 -9.80
N THR A 791 54.55 -24.77 -9.30
CA THR A 791 54.69 -25.91 -8.42
C THR A 791 54.14 -25.61 -7.03
N VAL A 792 53.28 -26.49 -6.49
CA VAL A 792 52.74 -26.37 -5.14
C VAL A 792 53.72 -27.04 -4.18
N GLN A 793 54.25 -26.28 -3.21
CA GLN A 793 55.15 -26.78 -2.21
C GLN A 793 54.54 -26.59 -0.81
N LYS A 794 54.58 -27.63 0.02
CA LYS A 794 54.24 -27.51 1.43
C LYS A 794 55.30 -26.70 2.14
N PRO A 795 55.01 -25.64 2.88
CA PRO A 795 55.98 -24.95 3.68
C PRO A 795 56.59 -25.92 4.72
N PRO A 796 57.89 -25.91 4.91
CA PRO A 796 58.52 -26.77 5.88
C PRO A 796 58.08 -26.38 7.31
N CYS A 797 58.04 -27.38 8.21
CA CYS A 797 57.85 -27.12 9.63
C CYS A 797 59.01 -26.21 10.12
N THR A 798 58.66 -25.05 10.64
CA THR A 798 59.65 -24.05 11.09
C THR A 798 60.33 -24.45 12.43
N ILE A 799 59.75 -25.42 13.13
CA ILE A 799 60.26 -25.92 14.41
C ILE A 799 61.16 -27.14 14.19
N HIS A 800 60.74 -28.08 13.34
CA HIS A 800 61.41 -29.33 13.07
C HIS A 800 62.06 -29.31 11.68
N THR A 801 63.32 -28.96 11.66
CA THR A 801 64.19 -28.92 10.46
C THR A 801 65.42 -29.78 10.61
N ASP A 802 65.99 -30.29 9.48
CA ASP A 802 67.26 -31.04 9.48
C ASP A 802 68.49 -30.13 9.69
N GLY A 803 68.32 -28.90 9.93
CA GLY A 803 69.40 -27.88 10.04
C GLY A 803 69.97 -27.45 8.70
N SER A 804 69.62 -28.04 7.58
CA SER A 804 70.13 -27.74 6.25
C SER A 804 69.40 -26.53 5.53
N PHE A 805 68.34 -26.05 6.08
CA PHE A 805 67.65 -24.85 5.55
C PHE A 805 68.30 -23.57 6.10
N LEU A 806 69.17 -22.99 5.32
CA LEU A 806 69.55 -21.60 5.49
C LEU A 806 68.35 -20.69 5.20
N PRO A 807 68.00 -19.71 6.08
CA PRO A 807 67.00 -18.73 5.77
C PRO A 807 67.38 -18.00 4.47
N LEU A 808 66.43 -17.79 3.58
CA LEU A 808 66.58 -16.96 2.39
C LEU A 808 67.15 -15.60 2.85
N PRO A 809 68.22 -15.05 2.22
CA PRO A 809 68.80 -13.80 2.64
C PRO A 809 67.88 -12.64 2.22
N GLY A 810 67.36 -11.94 3.19
CA GLY A 810 66.76 -10.63 3.04
C GLY A 810 65.25 -10.53 3.23
N GLY A 811 64.86 -10.43 4.44
CA GLY A 811 63.52 -10.03 4.87
C GLY A 811 63.52 -9.76 6.37
N GLU A 812 64.05 -8.60 6.79
CA GLU A 812 63.76 -8.02 8.10
C GLU A 812 62.26 -7.68 8.16
N GLY A 813 61.52 -8.49 8.91
CA GLY A 813 60.11 -8.26 9.16
C GLY A 813 59.48 -9.51 9.72
N GLY A 814 59.61 -9.72 11.03
CA GLY A 814 58.86 -10.77 11.72
C GLY A 814 57.36 -10.48 11.62
N GLU A 815 56.74 -10.99 10.62
CA GLU A 815 55.32 -11.20 10.67
C GLU A 815 55.04 -12.43 11.50
N THR A 816 54.61 -12.20 12.72
CA THR A 816 53.96 -13.22 13.54
C THR A 816 52.83 -13.84 12.76
N VAL A 817 52.86 -15.14 12.56
CA VAL A 817 51.70 -15.93 12.09
C VAL A 817 50.50 -15.46 12.90
N PRO A 818 49.37 -15.03 12.27
CA PRO A 818 48.24 -14.60 13.03
C PRO A 818 47.80 -15.72 13.96
N ASP A 819 47.71 -15.41 15.25
CA ASP A 819 47.12 -16.33 16.22
C ASP A 819 45.74 -16.73 15.67
N ILE A 820 45.51 -18.04 15.62
CA ILE A 820 44.20 -18.60 15.26
C ILE A 820 43.20 -17.97 16.25
N PRO A 821 42.17 -17.26 15.82
CA PRO A 821 41.19 -16.77 16.74
C PRO A 821 40.54 -17.95 17.44
N THR A 822 40.81 -18.11 18.71
CA THR A 822 40.00 -18.97 19.58
C THR A 822 38.60 -18.37 19.55
N GLU A 823 37.60 -19.21 19.26
CA GLU A 823 36.19 -18.82 19.51
C GLU A 823 36.11 -18.16 20.87
N PRO A 824 35.32 -17.05 20.99
CA PRO A 824 35.13 -16.48 22.30
C PRO A 824 34.39 -17.51 23.13
N THR A 825 35.14 -18.12 24.07
CA THR A 825 34.55 -18.84 25.17
C THR A 825 33.67 -17.84 25.92
N VAL A 826 32.39 -18.09 25.91
CA VAL A 826 31.45 -17.38 26.77
C VAL A 826 31.89 -17.69 28.19
N ASP A 827 32.39 -16.68 28.87
CA ASP A 827 32.70 -16.74 30.29
C ASP A 827 31.41 -16.94 31.07
N PRO A 828 31.23 -17.98 31.87
CA PRO A 828 29.99 -18.19 32.62
C PRO A 828 29.78 -17.24 33.78
N ASP A 829 30.70 -16.29 34.02
CA ASP A 829 30.70 -15.45 35.25
C ASP A 829 30.63 -13.93 35.01
N GLU A 830 30.01 -13.45 33.90
CA GLU A 830 29.63 -12.05 33.85
C GLU A 830 28.29 -11.84 34.53
N PRO A 831 28.22 -10.91 35.51
CA PRO A 831 27.03 -10.70 36.33
C PRO A 831 25.92 -10.05 35.49
N VAL A 832 24.75 -10.66 35.57
CA VAL A 832 23.47 -10.12 35.04
C VAL A 832 23.25 -8.76 35.68
N ILE A 833 23.28 -7.69 34.93
CA ILE A 833 22.87 -6.35 35.37
C ILE A 833 21.34 -6.33 35.42
N ASP A 834 20.80 -6.23 36.59
CA ASP A 834 19.39 -5.99 36.90
C ASP A 834 18.99 -4.60 36.40
N PRO A 835 17.90 -4.46 35.62
CA PRO A 835 17.48 -3.18 35.07
C PRO A 835 16.67 -2.29 36.04
N ASN A 836 16.87 -2.42 37.33
CA ASN A 836 16.12 -1.66 38.34
C ASN A 836 17.02 -0.98 39.38
N ASP A 837 17.79 0.05 38.95
CA ASP A 837 18.24 1.06 39.95
C ASP A 837 18.20 2.45 39.29
N GLY A 838 17.35 3.26 39.89
CA GLY A 838 17.04 4.62 39.50
C GLY A 838 17.99 5.65 40.10
N TYR A 839 18.04 6.76 39.42
CA TYR A 839 18.28 8.14 39.84
C TYR A 839 19.00 8.45 41.18
N GLY A 840 20.04 9.28 41.06
CA GLY A 840 20.47 10.12 42.17
C GLY A 840 21.80 10.82 42.00
N GLY A 841 21.75 12.02 41.43
CA GLY A 841 22.27 13.26 42.09
C GLY A 841 23.76 13.57 42.13
N SER A 842 24.11 14.62 41.41
CA SER A 842 24.93 15.78 41.83
C SER A 842 26.43 15.66 42.11
N GLY A 843 27.18 16.52 41.44
CA GLY A 843 28.24 17.28 42.17
C GLY A 843 29.56 17.50 41.42
N SER A 844 29.69 18.62 40.83
CA SER A 844 30.79 19.60 40.82
C SER A 844 32.23 19.16 40.56
N GLY A 845 32.87 19.88 39.66
CA GLY A 845 34.15 20.50 39.95
C GLY A 845 35.30 20.31 38.95
N GLY A 846 35.58 21.33 38.17
CA GLY A 846 36.91 21.93 38.13
C GLY A 846 37.83 21.56 36.95
N ASN A 847 37.75 22.34 35.93
CA ASN A 847 38.78 23.30 35.45
C ASN A 847 40.04 22.81 34.72
N THR A 848 40.28 23.53 33.65
CA THR A 848 41.51 24.02 32.95
C THR A 848 42.07 23.16 31.83
N GLY A 849 41.93 23.65 30.60
CA GLY A 849 43.04 24.34 29.97
C GLY A 849 43.43 23.79 28.60
N GLY A 850 43.29 24.59 27.54
CA GLY A 850 44.31 24.62 26.50
C GLY A 850 43.84 24.20 25.07
N THR A 851 43.32 25.15 24.36
CA THR A 851 43.57 25.49 22.95
C THR A 851 44.38 24.53 22.06
N THR A 852 43.82 24.08 20.96
CA THR A 852 44.22 24.48 19.60
C THR A 852 43.27 23.89 18.56
N VAL A 853 42.80 24.75 17.67
CA VAL A 853 42.04 24.45 16.45
C VAL A 853 43.06 24.08 15.35
N PRO A 854 42.77 23.16 14.47
CA PRO A 854 43.24 23.22 13.10
C PRO A 854 42.12 23.33 12.09
N GLU A 855 42.43 24.12 11.10
CA GLU A 855 41.68 24.62 9.94
C GLU A 855 40.99 23.56 9.09
N THR A 856 39.86 23.96 8.55
CA THR A 856 39.08 23.30 7.47
C THR A 856 39.83 23.36 6.13
N PRO A 857 39.80 22.30 5.32
CA PRO A 857 40.15 22.35 3.90
C PRO A 857 38.98 22.81 3.03
N PRO A 858 39.24 23.34 1.83
CA PRO A 858 38.26 24.05 1.01
C PRO A 858 37.36 23.14 0.20
N THR A 859 36.17 23.65 -0.04
CA THR A 859 35.07 23.09 -0.89
C THR A 859 35.53 23.01 -2.36
N PRO A 860 35.21 21.92 -3.09
CA PRO A 860 35.29 21.87 -4.55
C PRO A 860 34.03 22.47 -5.20
N PRO A 861 34.12 22.98 -6.45
CA PRO A 861 33.09 23.72 -7.12
C PRO A 861 31.98 22.83 -7.68
N GLU A 862 30.75 23.38 -7.74
CA GLU A 862 29.57 22.84 -8.39
C GLU A 862 29.83 22.56 -9.88
N PRO A 863 29.28 21.45 -10.45
CA PRO A 863 29.15 21.32 -11.89
C PRO A 863 27.78 21.79 -12.35
N GLU A 864 27.84 22.53 -13.46
CA GLU A 864 26.72 23.08 -14.20
C GLU A 864 25.72 22.00 -14.72
N THR A 865 24.44 22.36 -14.70
CA THR A 865 23.30 21.61 -15.24
C THR A 865 23.31 21.61 -16.78
N PRO A 866 22.97 20.50 -17.43
CA PRO A 866 22.31 20.53 -18.72
C PRO A 866 20.81 20.25 -18.59
N SER A 867 20.04 21.15 -19.20
CA SER A 867 18.63 21.05 -19.47
C SER A 867 18.32 19.92 -20.47
N THR A 868 17.29 19.18 -20.23
CA THR A 868 16.17 18.78 -21.11
C THR A 868 15.57 17.44 -20.70
N GLY A 869 14.33 17.42 -20.37
CA GLY A 869 13.30 16.72 -21.09
C GLY A 869 12.66 15.53 -20.39
N ASN A 870 11.42 15.77 -19.96
CA ASN A 870 10.32 14.83 -19.75
C ASN A 870 10.35 13.90 -18.51
N SER A 871 9.51 14.28 -17.64
CA SER A 871 9.19 13.69 -16.37
C SER A 871 7.94 12.81 -16.42
N THR A 872 7.97 11.80 -15.60
CA THR A 872 6.84 10.93 -15.25
C THR A 872 6.20 11.30 -13.90
N ASP A 873 6.39 12.54 -13.43
CA ASP A 873 5.91 13.00 -12.10
C ASP A 873 4.53 13.70 -12.11
N ASP A 874 3.85 13.72 -13.25
CA ASP A 874 2.56 14.44 -13.39
C ASP A 874 1.31 13.63 -12.95
N TRP A 875 1.45 12.38 -12.54
CA TRP A 875 0.28 11.56 -12.18
C TRP A 875 -0.16 11.70 -10.72
N LEU A 876 0.73 12.05 -9.81
CA LEU A 876 0.43 12.15 -8.37
C LEU A 876 -0.15 13.50 -7.93
N ASN A 877 0.04 14.56 -8.72
CA ASN A 877 -0.48 15.90 -8.40
C ASN A 877 -1.86 16.22 -8.99
N SER A 878 -2.41 15.36 -9.86
CA SER A 878 -3.72 15.61 -10.49
C SER A 878 -4.91 15.10 -9.68
N VAL A 879 -4.71 14.41 -8.56
CA VAL A 879 -5.78 13.83 -7.74
C VAL A 879 -6.22 14.76 -6.61
N TRP A 880 -5.43 15.80 -6.26
CA TRP A 880 -5.68 16.63 -5.06
C TRP A 880 -5.95 18.12 -5.31
N ASP A 881 -5.96 18.59 -6.56
CA ASP A 881 -6.12 20.03 -6.87
C ASP A 881 -7.33 20.33 -7.76
N THR A 882 -8.54 19.91 -7.32
CA THR A 882 -9.82 20.46 -7.80
C THR A 882 -10.81 20.58 -6.65
N GLY A 883 -10.45 21.40 -5.67
CA GLY A 883 -11.36 21.88 -4.64
C GLY A 883 -11.35 23.40 -4.60
N ALA A 884 -11.89 24.04 -5.64
CA ALA A 884 -12.33 25.43 -5.63
C ALA A 884 -13.46 25.62 -6.64
#